data_a70df817b88e9190528a99349ad9192c
#
_entry.id   a70df817b88e9190528a99349ad9192c
#
_cell.length_a   1.000
_cell.length_b   1.000
_cell.length_c   1.000
_cell.angle_alpha   90.00
_cell.angle_beta   90.00
_cell.angle_gamma   90.00
#
_symmetry.space_group_name_H-M   'P 1'
#
loop_
_entity.id
_entity.type
_entity.pdbx_description
1 polymer ?
#
loop_
_entity_poly.entity_id
_entity_poly.type
_entity_poly.pdbx_seq_one_letter_code
_entity_poly.pdbx_strand_id
1 'polypeptide(L)'
;MSGYRPLHPGMGQAVAERTILRKKSDDEWENWGDVAHRVALGNSSLCKTSKEQAAEYEVLNRHLSNASLLMSGRHLQHGDATQSERNMEVFTNCSTSASSFMLFYLLLNGSGVGRCYDDDMMLTNWDYAPTMRCVLDQSHPDFDWSAHESVRDAKHKYGTGRDIMWYKVPDSREGWAKALEIWENAAFQKIHADKMLILDFSDVREKGQPIGGMQSRPASGPVPLMNAFQKAGTLKGAGLERWRQALYVDHYFAECVLVGGARRAARMSTKWWKDKSVTDFVTVKRPIEYDGLKMEEIIELREGNQYSPYLWSSNNSITVDEEFWKLVNRKRSDRGFDSEDAQHARRVLKMVTQSAYGDGTGEPGLINVDKLVQKEEGWEELTSGDYIGSGKYQLEEETELYMSRLARKSRRKKYHMIVNPCSEIALSVLGAYCTIADVVPYHAATLDEAEEAFRAAVRALIRVNTMDCLYRKEVDRTNRIGVGMTGVHEFAWKFFGLGFRDLIDEEKSKDFWMTLARFNRAVHDEAVMYSKKLKLNVPHTMTTIKPAGTTSKLFGLCEGWHLPSMMQYLRWVQFRDDDPLIAKYRASGYPVRELQQYSGTVIVGFPTQPTISTLGMGDALVTAGEATPEEQYQWLMLGEKYWIHGVDENGEPVEENYGNQISYTLKYVPEIVDYKQFRDMLVKYQSLIRCCAVMPQEDVSAYEYQPEEAVTKAQYEEIANSIRVTLEEDIGGEHVGCDAGGCPIDFEVGNKERIAAVA
;
A
#
# COMPACT_ATOMS: atom_id res chain seq x y z
N MET A 1 25.62 27.68 -7.38
CA MET A 1 24.33 27.08 -7.70
C MET A 1 24.48 25.59 -7.48
N SER A 2 23.96 25.04 -6.41
CA SER A 2 23.89 23.59 -6.21
C SER A 2 22.84 23.06 -7.19
N GLY A 3 23.28 22.47 -8.30
CA GLY A 3 22.38 21.90 -9.29
C GLY A 3 21.52 20.80 -8.66
N TYR A 4 20.23 20.86 -8.84
CA TYR A 4 19.35 19.74 -8.51
C TYR A 4 19.52 18.62 -9.53
N ARG A 5 19.30 17.37 -9.10
CA ARG A 5 19.35 16.22 -10.01
C ARG A 5 18.18 16.27 -10.99
N PRO A 6 18.39 16.13 -12.28
CA PRO A 6 17.30 16.07 -13.25
C PRO A 6 16.46 14.79 -13.05
N LEU A 7 15.16 14.89 -13.29
CA LEU A 7 14.27 13.74 -13.35
C LEU A 7 14.66 12.86 -14.55
N HIS A 8 14.36 11.56 -14.44
CA HIS A 8 14.55 10.63 -15.56
C HIS A 8 13.70 11.06 -16.76
N PRO A 9 14.26 11.18 -17.95
CA PRO A 9 13.53 11.58 -19.14
C PRO A 9 12.31 10.67 -19.41
N GLY A 10 11.20 11.25 -19.84
CA GLY A 10 9.97 10.52 -20.11
C GLY A 10 9.25 10.09 -18.84
N MET A 11 9.47 8.88 -18.33
CA MET A 11 8.73 8.32 -17.21
C MET A 11 8.88 9.12 -15.91
N GLY A 12 10.09 9.55 -15.57
CA GLY A 12 10.32 10.32 -14.34
C GLY A 12 9.60 11.65 -14.34
N GLN A 13 9.65 12.35 -15.46
CA GLN A 13 8.93 13.63 -15.66
C GLN A 13 7.42 13.41 -15.60
N ALA A 14 6.89 12.42 -16.34
CA ALA A 14 5.46 12.10 -16.34
C ALA A 14 4.93 11.75 -14.94
N VAL A 15 5.67 10.94 -14.18
CA VAL A 15 5.30 10.59 -12.79
C VAL A 15 5.32 11.83 -11.90
N ALA A 16 6.33 12.69 -12.04
CA ALA A 16 6.46 13.90 -11.22
C ALA A 16 5.32 14.90 -11.47
N GLU A 17 5.02 15.18 -12.74
CA GLU A 17 3.93 16.09 -13.14
C GLU A 17 2.57 15.60 -12.61
N ARG A 18 2.34 14.30 -12.65
CA ARG A 18 1.08 13.71 -12.23
C ARG A 18 0.88 13.59 -10.73
N THR A 19 1.97 13.48 -9.97
CA THR A 19 1.86 13.11 -8.54
C THR A 19 2.51 14.08 -7.58
N ILE A 20 3.51 14.84 -8.00
CA ILE A 20 4.38 15.59 -7.08
C ILE A 20 4.43 17.08 -7.42
N LEU A 21 4.68 17.43 -8.68
CA LEU A 21 4.86 18.82 -9.09
C LEU A 21 3.54 19.60 -8.93
N ARG A 22 3.66 20.85 -8.52
CA ARG A 22 2.54 21.78 -8.36
C ARG A 22 2.64 22.88 -9.40
N LYS A 23 1.50 23.40 -9.84
CA LYS A 23 1.47 24.61 -10.64
C LYS A 23 1.89 25.81 -9.79
N LYS A 24 2.78 26.64 -10.29
CA LYS A 24 3.16 27.95 -9.71
C LYS A 24 2.28 29.06 -10.25
N SER A 25 1.91 28.95 -11.54
CA SER A 25 0.98 29.80 -12.27
C SER A 25 0.30 28.97 -13.35
N ASP A 26 -0.58 29.58 -14.16
CA ASP A 26 -1.25 28.86 -15.25
C ASP A 26 -0.25 28.26 -16.25
N ASP A 27 0.92 28.87 -16.43
CA ASP A 27 1.93 28.49 -17.42
C ASP A 27 3.23 27.96 -16.80
N GLU A 28 3.34 27.83 -15.47
CA GLU A 28 4.59 27.43 -14.82
C GLU A 28 4.37 26.32 -13.78
N TRP A 29 5.12 25.23 -13.93
CA TRP A 29 5.18 24.12 -12.99
C TRP A 29 6.44 24.18 -12.12
N GLU A 30 6.35 23.57 -10.95
CA GLU A 30 7.53 23.27 -10.13
C GLU A 30 8.52 22.39 -10.92
N ASN A 31 9.80 22.57 -10.66
CA ASN A 31 10.85 21.61 -10.99
C ASN A 31 11.26 20.83 -9.73
N TRP A 32 12.18 19.85 -9.88
CA TRP A 32 12.64 19.06 -8.73
C TRP A 32 13.30 19.90 -7.64
N GLY A 33 14.02 20.98 -8.00
CA GLY A 33 14.60 21.88 -7.02
C GLY A 33 13.55 22.61 -6.17
N ASP A 34 12.44 22.99 -6.77
CA ASP A 34 11.31 23.61 -6.05
C ASP A 34 10.68 22.61 -5.07
N VAL A 35 10.51 21.35 -5.47
CA VAL A 35 10.03 20.27 -4.60
C VAL A 35 10.97 20.06 -3.43
N ALA A 36 12.28 19.92 -3.68
CA ALA A 36 13.30 19.78 -2.65
C ALA A 36 13.25 20.90 -1.62
N HIS A 37 13.19 22.14 -2.12
CA HIS A 37 13.11 23.35 -1.27
C HIS A 37 11.88 23.34 -0.36
N ARG A 38 10.65 23.16 -0.93
CA ARG A 38 9.43 23.24 -0.11
C ARG A 38 9.29 22.10 0.88
N VAL A 39 9.73 20.89 0.51
CA VAL A 39 9.70 19.72 1.39
C VAL A 39 10.70 19.87 2.53
N ALA A 40 11.92 20.33 2.24
CA ALA A 40 12.91 20.63 3.27
C ALA A 40 12.41 21.72 4.24
N LEU A 41 11.82 22.80 3.70
CA LEU A 41 11.25 23.89 4.50
C LEU A 41 10.12 23.39 5.42
N GLY A 42 9.20 22.60 4.87
CA GLY A 42 8.08 22.05 5.63
C GLY A 42 8.52 21.12 6.76
N ASN A 43 9.43 20.17 6.47
CA ASN A 43 9.90 19.25 7.49
C ASN A 43 10.76 19.94 8.57
N SER A 44 11.63 20.89 8.19
CA SER A 44 12.44 21.64 9.14
C SER A 44 11.62 22.58 10.02
N SER A 45 10.45 23.05 9.56
CA SER A 45 9.55 23.90 10.37
C SER A 45 9.03 23.18 11.62
N LEU A 46 9.10 21.86 11.68
CA LEU A 46 8.77 21.04 12.86
C LEU A 46 9.84 21.09 13.96
N CYS A 47 11.01 21.67 13.70
CA CYS A 47 12.04 21.89 14.73
C CYS A 47 11.61 22.99 15.72
N LYS A 48 12.05 22.86 16.98
CA LYS A 48 11.63 23.76 18.06
C LYS A 48 12.27 25.14 18.01
N THR A 49 13.46 25.27 17.41
CA THR A 49 14.20 26.53 17.39
C THR A 49 14.58 26.92 15.96
N SER A 50 14.64 28.24 15.67
CA SER A 50 15.03 28.77 14.35
C SER A 50 16.44 28.33 13.93
N LYS A 51 17.35 28.13 14.89
CA LYS A 51 18.70 27.64 14.60
C LYS A 51 18.69 26.20 14.11
N GLU A 52 17.89 25.34 14.74
CA GLU A 52 17.73 23.94 14.32
C GLU A 52 16.98 23.86 12.98
N GLN A 53 15.95 24.72 12.78
CA GLN A 53 15.24 24.81 11.51
C GLN A 53 16.18 25.12 10.35
N ALA A 54 17.04 26.11 10.50
CA ALA A 54 18.01 26.47 9.47
C ALA A 54 19.02 25.34 9.19
N ALA A 55 19.57 24.72 10.24
CA ALA A 55 20.52 23.64 10.09
C ALA A 55 19.91 22.39 9.42
N GLU A 56 18.70 21.98 9.82
CA GLU A 56 18.02 20.82 9.24
C GLU A 56 17.51 21.12 7.83
N TYR A 57 17.10 22.36 7.55
CA TYR A 57 16.76 22.77 6.19
C TYR A 57 17.95 22.60 5.23
N GLU A 58 19.13 23.08 5.59
CA GLU A 58 20.33 22.98 4.73
C GLU A 58 20.67 21.51 4.42
N VAL A 59 20.63 20.64 5.45
CA VAL A 59 20.92 19.22 5.26
C VAL A 59 19.85 18.56 4.37
N LEU A 60 18.58 18.76 4.66
CA LEU A 60 17.49 18.17 3.90
C LEU A 60 17.45 18.68 2.46
N ASN A 61 17.56 19.99 2.27
CA ASN A 61 17.53 20.57 0.92
C ASN A 61 18.66 20.05 0.05
N ARG A 62 19.86 19.86 0.61
CA ARG A 62 21.01 19.28 -0.11
C ARG A 62 20.72 17.86 -0.55
N HIS A 63 20.29 16.97 0.36
CA HIS A 63 20.04 15.57 0.07
C HIS A 63 18.79 15.34 -0.82
N LEU A 64 17.77 16.17 -0.68
CA LEU A 64 16.62 16.16 -1.57
C LEU A 64 16.98 16.67 -2.98
N SER A 65 17.75 17.76 -3.08
CA SER A 65 18.14 18.33 -4.37
C SER A 65 18.98 17.38 -5.21
N ASN A 66 19.95 16.67 -4.60
CA ASN A 66 20.76 15.66 -5.29
C ASN A 66 20.07 14.28 -5.35
N ALA A 67 18.87 14.17 -4.77
CA ALA A 67 18.07 12.96 -4.67
C ALA A 67 18.79 11.77 -3.99
N SER A 68 19.74 12.03 -3.10
CA SER A 68 20.31 10.99 -2.24
C SER A 68 19.36 10.61 -1.09
N LEU A 69 18.38 11.47 -0.77
CA LEU A 69 17.25 11.21 0.11
C LEU A 69 15.95 11.54 -0.62
N LEU A 70 14.99 10.64 -0.57
CA LEU A 70 13.64 10.81 -1.10
C LEU A 70 12.62 10.57 0.02
N MET A 71 11.90 11.60 0.39
CA MET A 71 10.76 11.42 1.27
C MET A 71 9.67 10.61 0.54
N SER A 72 8.75 10.02 1.27
CA SER A 72 7.65 9.27 0.66
C SER A 72 6.88 10.13 -0.36
N GLY A 73 6.29 9.50 -1.37
CA GLY A 73 5.55 10.22 -2.42
C GLY A 73 4.51 11.20 -1.87
N ARG A 74 3.86 10.87 -0.75
CA ARG A 74 2.94 11.80 -0.06
C ARG A 74 3.64 12.99 0.56
N HIS A 75 4.77 12.76 1.17
CA HIS A 75 5.55 13.84 1.74
C HIS A 75 6.07 14.76 0.63
N LEU A 76 6.53 14.18 -0.48
CA LEU A 76 6.91 14.96 -1.67
C LEU A 76 5.74 15.76 -2.26
N GLN A 77 4.52 15.20 -2.24
CA GLN A 77 3.32 15.89 -2.73
C GLN A 77 2.87 17.01 -1.81
N HIS A 78 2.83 16.76 -0.48
CA HIS A 78 2.17 17.64 0.49
C HIS A 78 3.12 18.48 1.34
N GLY A 79 4.42 18.15 1.40
CA GLY A 79 5.39 18.89 2.21
C GLY A 79 5.59 20.33 1.69
N ASP A 80 5.36 21.29 2.58
CA ASP A 80 5.56 22.73 2.36
C ASP A 80 5.57 23.50 3.69
N ALA A 81 5.73 24.81 3.65
CA ALA A 81 5.81 25.67 4.81
C ALA A 81 4.63 25.54 5.81
N THR A 82 3.47 25.03 5.36
CA THR A 82 2.29 24.82 6.21
C THR A 82 2.22 23.42 6.81
N GLN A 83 3.28 22.63 6.73
CA GLN A 83 3.29 21.25 7.22
C GLN A 83 2.89 21.12 8.69
N SER A 84 3.35 22.02 9.55
CA SER A 84 3.03 22.05 10.99
C SER A 84 1.55 22.30 11.31
N GLU A 85 0.77 22.79 10.36
CA GLU A 85 -0.67 23.05 10.50
C GLU A 85 -1.55 21.85 10.10
N ARG A 86 -0.92 20.76 9.62
CA ARG A 86 -1.59 19.57 9.11
C ARG A 86 -1.44 18.39 10.04
N ASN A 87 -2.36 17.44 9.94
CA ASN A 87 -2.25 16.17 10.64
C ASN A 87 -1.23 15.24 9.96
N MET A 88 -0.64 14.37 10.78
CA MET A 88 0.34 13.37 10.36
C MET A 88 -0.21 12.44 9.26
N GLU A 89 -1.52 12.12 9.25
CA GLU A 89 -2.14 11.24 8.25
C GLU A 89 -1.90 11.69 6.82
N VAL A 90 -1.73 12.98 6.59
CA VAL A 90 -1.40 13.52 5.26
C VAL A 90 -0.03 13.05 4.77
N PHE A 91 0.88 12.73 5.68
CA PHE A 91 2.28 12.35 5.40
C PHE A 91 2.55 10.86 5.61
N THR A 92 1.58 10.10 6.15
CA THR A 92 1.72 8.65 6.37
C THR A 92 1.32 7.87 5.14
N ASN A 93 2.09 6.83 4.83
CA ASN A 93 1.78 5.92 3.73
C ASN A 93 1.18 4.61 4.22
N CYS A 94 1.57 4.17 5.41
CA CYS A 94 1.31 2.85 5.95
C CYS A 94 0.57 2.96 7.27
N SER A 95 -0.52 2.22 7.39
CA SER A 95 -1.35 2.20 8.58
C SER A 95 -2.05 0.86 8.76
N THR A 96 -2.64 0.66 9.91
CA THR A 96 -3.54 -0.45 10.22
C THR A 96 -4.81 0.07 10.88
N SER A 97 -5.85 -0.74 10.89
CA SER A 97 -7.13 -0.40 11.52
C SER A 97 -7.86 -1.67 11.97
N ALA A 98 -8.59 -1.57 13.08
CA ALA A 98 -9.45 -2.63 13.58
C ALA A 98 -10.94 -2.43 13.26
N SER A 99 -11.35 -1.28 12.72
CA SER A 99 -12.74 -0.96 12.37
C SER A 99 -12.88 -0.46 10.93
N SER A 100 -14.07 -0.57 10.36
CA SER A 100 -14.34 -0.16 8.98
C SER A 100 -14.29 1.36 8.82
N PHE A 101 -14.84 2.12 9.75
CA PHE A 101 -14.84 3.59 9.65
C PHE A 101 -13.44 4.19 9.71
N MET A 102 -12.55 3.65 10.55
CA MET A 102 -11.16 4.11 10.59
C MET A 102 -10.38 3.70 9.36
N LEU A 103 -10.61 2.47 8.87
CA LEU A 103 -10.03 2.02 7.61
C LEU A 103 -10.42 2.99 6.50
N PHE A 104 -11.69 3.36 6.41
CA PHE A 104 -12.18 4.31 5.40
C PHE A 104 -11.57 5.70 5.58
N TYR A 105 -11.48 6.23 6.82
CA TYR A 105 -10.81 7.51 7.10
C TYR A 105 -9.35 7.51 6.63
N LEU A 106 -8.61 6.44 6.91
CA LEU A 106 -7.22 6.30 6.51
C LEU A 106 -7.05 6.19 4.98
N LEU A 107 -7.95 5.47 4.31
CA LEU A 107 -8.00 5.43 2.84
C LEU A 107 -8.30 6.80 2.24
N LEU A 108 -9.25 7.57 2.81
CA LEU A 108 -9.55 8.95 2.39
C LEU A 108 -8.34 9.88 2.57
N ASN A 109 -7.51 9.63 3.57
CA ASN A 109 -6.21 10.28 3.73
C ASN A 109 -5.14 9.65 2.82
N GLY A 110 -5.47 8.55 2.13
CA GLY A 110 -4.71 7.83 1.14
C GLY A 110 -3.57 7.00 1.70
N SER A 111 -3.66 6.61 2.95
CA SER A 111 -2.80 5.59 3.52
C SER A 111 -3.17 4.21 2.98
N GLY A 112 -2.21 3.33 2.81
CA GLY A 112 -2.46 1.90 2.66
C GLY A 112 -2.78 1.29 4.01
N VAL A 113 -3.86 0.49 4.11
CA VAL A 113 -4.39 0.03 5.39
C VAL A 113 -4.40 -1.49 5.50
N GLY A 114 -3.71 -2.02 6.53
CA GLY A 114 -3.82 -3.42 6.95
C GLY A 114 -4.94 -3.62 7.95
N ARG A 115 -5.67 -4.75 7.86
CA ARG A 115 -6.70 -5.14 8.81
C ARG A 115 -6.69 -6.65 9.06
N CYS A 116 -6.82 -7.02 10.34
CA CYS A 116 -7.00 -8.40 10.78
C CYS A 116 -8.48 -8.76 10.75
N TYR A 117 -8.84 -9.86 10.08
CA TYR A 117 -10.21 -10.36 9.96
C TYR A 117 -10.43 -11.64 10.79
N ASP A 118 -9.62 -11.88 11.81
CA ASP A 118 -9.85 -12.97 12.75
C ASP A 118 -11.22 -12.84 13.41
N ASP A 119 -11.93 -13.95 13.58
CA ASP A 119 -13.32 -13.97 14.07
C ASP A 119 -13.47 -13.28 15.44
N ASP A 120 -12.44 -13.37 16.29
CA ASP A 120 -12.46 -12.75 17.63
C ASP A 120 -12.31 -11.23 17.61
N MET A 121 -11.79 -10.66 16.50
CA MET A 121 -11.72 -9.21 16.27
C MET A 121 -12.98 -8.64 15.61
N MET A 122 -13.84 -9.49 15.05
CA MET A 122 -15.07 -9.08 14.36
C MET A 122 -16.22 -8.88 15.36
N LEU A 123 -16.22 -7.75 16.05
CA LEU A 123 -17.20 -7.45 17.08
C LEU A 123 -18.55 -6.96 16.52
N THR A 124 -18.52 -6.30 15.36
CA THR A 124 -19.73 -5.81 14.69
C THR A 124 -20.43 -6.93 13.93
N ASN A 125 -21.74 -7.01 14.08
CA ASN A 125 -22.61 -7.83 13.25
C ASN A 125 -23.53 -6.90 12.44
N TRP A 126 -23.31 -6.84 11.15
CA TRP A 126 -24.03 -5.94 10.26
C TRP A 126 -25.51 -6.31 10.08
N ASP A 127 -25.93 -7.52 10.50
CA ASP A 127 -27.35 -7.88 10.57
C ASP A 127 -28.10 -7.05 11.62
N TYR A 128 -27.39 -6.51 12.60
CA TYR A 128 -27.92 -5.61 13.62
C TYR A 128 -27.79 -4.13 13.27
N ALA A 129 -27.31 -3.80 12.08
CA ALA A 129 -27.28 -2.43 11.61
C ALA A 129 -28.72 -1.89 11.42
N PRO A 130 -28.97 -0.60 11.72
CA PRO A 130 -30.23 0.04 11.31
C PRO A 130 -30.40 -0.04 9.78
N THR A 131 -31.63 -0.11 9.33
CA THR A 131 -31.91 0.01 7.89
C THR A 131 -31.46 1.38 7.43
N MET A 132 -30.61 1.43 6.40
CA MET A 132 -30.00 2.67 5.95
C MET A 132 -30.65 3.17 4.67
N ARG A 133 -30.80 4.49 4.55
CA ARG A 133 -31.24 5.21 3.37
C ARG A 133 -30.32 6.38 3.08
N CYS A 134 -29.93 6.54 1.81
CA CYS A 134 -29.19 7.68 1.32
C CYS A 134 -30.18 8.64 0.63
N VAL A 135 -30.12 9.92 1.00
CA VAL A 135 -30.95 10.97 0.40
C VAL A 135 -30.10 12.15 -0.05
N LEU A 136 -30.59 12.85 -1.07
CA LEU A 136 -29.95 14.02 -1.64
C LEU A 136 -31.00 15.11 -1.88
N ASP A 137 -30.67 16.37 -1.62
CA ASP A 137 -31.60 17.45 -1.94
C ASP A 137 -31.81 17.55 -3.45
N GLN A 138 -33.06 17.76 -3.85
CA GLN A 138 -33.42 17.86 -5.28
C GLN A 138 -32.79 19.05 -6.01
N SER A 139 -32.27 20.04 -5.28
CA SER A 139 -31.53 21.17 -5.84
C SER A 139 -30.05 20.90 -6.02
N HIS A 140 -29.54 19.75 -5.51
CA HIS A 140 -28.14 19.39 -5.67
C HIS A 140 -27.84 19.07 -7.13
N PRO A 141 -26.73 19.58 -7.73
CA PRO A 141 -26.42 19.37 -9.15
C PRO A 141 -26.33 17.90 -9.58
N ASP A 142 -25.85 17.02 -8.68
CA ASP A 142 -25.74 15.58 -8.95
C ASP A 142 -27.04 14.80 -8.64
N PHE A 143 -28.17 15.47 -8.37
CA PHE A 143 -29.43 14.80 -8.09
C PHE A 143 -30.04 14.23 -9.37
N ASP A 144 -30.41 12.97 -9.33
CA ASP A 144 -31.13 12.27 -10.43
C ASP A 144 -32.43 11.66 -9.89
N TRP A 145 -33.57 12.11 -10.46
CA TRP A 145 -34.89 11.64 -10.07
C TRP A 145 -35.12 10.13 -10.29
N SER A 146 -34.36 9.51 -11.17
CA SER A 146 -34.48 8.08 -11.46
C SER A 146 -33.71 7.20 -10.46
N ALA A 147 -32.69 7.79 -9.80
CA ALA A 147 -31.75 7.06 -8.98
C ALA A 147 -31.79 7.47 -7.49
N HIS A 148 -32.22 8.70 -7.17
CA HIS A 148 -32.08 9.24 -5.83
C HIS A 148 -33.43 9.56 -5.17
N GLU A 149 -33.53 9.28 -3.86
CA GLU A 149 -34.63 9.74 -3.02
C GLU A 149 -34.35 11.16 -2.52
N SER A 150 -35.34 12.08 -2.68
CA SER A 150 -35.12 13.45 -2.23
C SER A 150 -35.28 13.57 -0.71
N VAL A 151 -34.54 14.51 -0.10
CA VAL A 151 -34.67 14.85 1.34
C VAL A 151 -36.10 15.16 1.71
N ARG A 152 -36.84 15.89 0.83
CA ARG A 152 -38.25 16.25 1.05
C ARG A 152 -39.14 15.01 1.09
N ASP A 153 -38.98 14.11 0.11
CA ASP A 153 -39.83 12.93 0.01
C ASP A 153 -39.51 11.93 1.13
N ALA A 154 -38.27 11.79 1.50
CA ALA A 154 -37.84 10.98 2.66
C ALA A 154 -38.41 11.52 3.99
N LYS A 155 -38.39 12.83 4.22
CA LYS A 155 -39.03 13.44 5.40
C LYS A 155 -40.52 13.22 5.43
N HIS A 156 -41.19 13.30 4.28
CA HIS A 156 -42.64 13.04 4.17
C HIS A 156 -42.96 11.54 4.43
N LYS A 157 -42.13 10.65 3.90
CA LYS A 157 -42.35 9.19 3.95
C LYS A 157 -42.00 8.56 5.30
N TYR A 158 -40.86 8.96 5.87
CA TYR A 158 -40.33 8.33 7.08
C TYR A 158 -40.52 9.19 8.35
N GLY A 159 -40.65 10.51 8.18
CA GLY A 159 -40.78 11.43 9.32
C GLY A 159 -39.48 11.63 10.12
N THR A 160 -39.66 12.09 11.38
CA THR A 160 -38.56 12.38 12.34
C THR A 160 -38.80 11.73 13.70
N GLY A 161 -39.47 10.56 13.72
CA GLY A 161 -39.81 9.83 14.95
C GLY A 161 -38.58 9.26 15.67
N ARG A 162 -38.77 8.73 16.90
CA ARG A 162 -37.67 8.17 17.74
C ARG A 162 -36.92 7.02 17.07
N ASP A 163 -37.54 6.33 16.12
CA ASP A 163 -36.93 5.21 15.41
C ASP A 163 -36.23 5.61 14.12
N ILE A 164 -36.21 6.90 13.80
CA ILE A 164 -35.56 7.48 12.63
C ILE A 164 -34.39 8.36 13.05
N MET A 165 -33.21 7.95 12.67
CA MET A 165 -31.97 8.68 12.91
C MET A 165 -31.58 9.44 11.64
N TRP A 166 -31.50 10.77 11.73
CA TRP A 166 -31.03 11.61 10.62
C TRP A 166 -29.61 12.07 10.87
N TYR A 167 -28.76 11.89 9.87
CA TYR A 167 -27.40 12.44 9.89
C TYR A 167 -27.09 13.13 8.57
N LYS A 168 -26.74 14.41 8.63
CA LYS A 168 -26.31 15.19 7.47
C LYS A 168 -24.80 15.06 7.35
N VAL A 169 -24.33 14.55 6.21
CA VAL A 169 -22.93 14.20 5.95
C VAL A 169 -22.16 15.47 5.58
N PRO A 170 -21.19 15.92 6.40
CA PRO A 170 -20.36 17.07 6.05
C PRO A 170 -19.44 16.77 4.86
N ASP A 171 -19.12 17.81 4.07
CA ASP A 171 -18.19 17.74 2.94
C ASP A 171 -16.72 17.74 3.43
N SER A 172 -16.33 16.69 4.12
CA SER A 172 -14.97 16.48 4.62
C SER A 172 -14.66 14.99 4.77
N ARG A 173 -13.37 14.64 4.81
CA ARG A 173 -12.92 13.26 5.06
C ARG A 173 -13.42 12.76 6.40
N GLU A 174 -13.36 13.62 7.40
CA GLU A 174 -13.87 13.36 8.74
C GLU A 174 -15.38 13.12 8.72
N GLY A 175 -16.14 13.95 8.00
CA GLY A 175 -17.59 13.82 7.88
C GLY A 175 -18.01 12.53 7.16
N TRP A 176 -17.31 12.15 6.12
CA TRP A 176 -17.57 10.92 5.39
C TRP A 176 -17.31 9.68 6.26
N ALA A 177 -16.15 9.66 6.94
CA ALA A 177 -15.83 8.58 7.87
C ALA A 177 -16.78 8.54 9.07
N LYS A 178 -17.22 9.69 9.56
CA LYS A 178 -18.18 9.82 10.66
C LYS A 178 -19.54 9.17 10.33
N ALA A 179 -20.01 9.33 9.10
CA ALA A 179 -21.23 8.66 8.66
C ALA A 179 -21.13 7.13 8.77
N LEU A 180 -19.97 6.56 8.43
CA LEU A 180 -19.72 5.12 8.61
C LEU A 180 -19.53 4.75 10.08
N GLU A 181 -18.87 5.59 10.88
CA GLU A 181 -18.72 5.38 12.34
C GLU A 181 -20.09 5.23 13.03
N ILE A 182 -21.01 6.16 12.75
CA ILE A 182 -22.37 6.13 13.32
C ILE A 182 -23.07 4.82 12.96
N TRP A 183 -22.98 4.39 11.72
CA TRP A 183 -23.63 3.17 11.24
C TRP A 183 -22.97 1.90 11.79
N GLU A 184 -21.63 1.82 11.81
CA GLU A 184 -20.89 0.68 12.38
C GLU A 184 -21.12 0.55 13.89
N ASN A 185 -21.11 1.67 14.62
CA ASN A 185 -21.38 1.68 16.05
C ASN A 185 -22.83 1.26 16.36
N ALA A 186 -23.80 1.71 15.57
CA ALA A 186 -25.19 1.30 15.70
C ALA A 186 -25.35 -0.23 15.49
N ALA A 187 -24.62 -0.80 14.52
CA ALA A 187 -24.58 -2.25 14.30
C ALA A 187 -23.94 -3.00 15.47
N PHE A 188 -22.88 -2.45 16.07
CA PHE A 188 -22.22 -3.02 17.24
C PHE A 188 -23.16 -3.04 18.47
N GLN A 189 -23.91 -1.97 18.74
CA GLN A 189 -24.76 -1.83 19.91
C GLN A 189 -26.03 -2.67 19.86
N LYS A 190 -26.47 -3.15 18.69
CA LYS A 190 -27.68 -3.97 18.46
C LYS A 190 -29.02 -3.30 18.78
N ILE A 191 -29.06 -2.31 19.66
CA ILE A 191 -30.28 -1.60 20.08
C ILE A 191 -30.91 -0.76 18.96
N HIS A 192 -30.22 -0.68 17.83
CA HIS A 192 -30.65 0.09 16.66
C HIS A 192 -31.11 -0.78 15.49
N ALA A 193 -31.17 -2.10 15.66
CA ALA A 193 -31.46 -3.05 14.58
C ALA A 193 -32.81 -2.78 13.87
N ASP A 194 -33.82 -2.36 14.63
CA ASP A 194 -35.15 -2.04 14.12
C ASP A 194 -35.34 -0.57 13.72
N LYS A 195 -34.27 0.24 13.88
CA LYS A 195 -34.29 1.66 13.51
C LYS A 195 -33.93 1.87 12.05
N MET A 196 -34.17 3.08 11.58
CA MET A 196 -33.74 3.55 10.27
C MET A 196 -32.71 4.68 10.44
N LEU A 197 -31.60 4.59 9.71
CA LEU A 197 -30.62 5.65 9.58
C LEU A 197 -30.75 6.30 8.21
N ILE A 198 -31.03 7.60 8.18
CA ILE A 198 -31.10 8.38 6.97
C ILE A 198 -29.87 9.27 6.88
N LEU A 199 -29.06 9.06 5.86
CA LEU A 199 -27.88 9.82 5.55
C LEU A 199 -28.21 10.86 4.48
N ASP A 200 -28.11 12.14 4.83
CA ASP A 200 -28.34 13.27 3.93
C ASP A 200 -26.99 13.78 3.39
N PHE A 201 -26.78 13.62 2.09
CA PHE A 201 -25.53 13.97 1.39
C PHE A 201 -25.55 15.36 0.75
N SER A 202 -26.55 16.18 1.03
CA SER A 202 -26.78 17.46 0.35
C SER A 202 -25.67 18.50 0.56
N ASP A 203 -24.84 18.36 1.60
CA ASP A 203 -23.72 19.24 1.83
C ASP A 203 -22.41 18.80 1.13
N VAL A 204 -22.38 17.59 0.58
CA VAL A 204 -21.22 17.09 -0.17
C VAL A 204 -21.13 17.83 -1.50
N ARG A 205 -19.97 18.37 -1.83
CA ARG A 205 -19.76 19.12 -3.09
C ARG A 205 -20.11 18.31 -4.32
N GLU A 206 -20.55 18.98 -5.36
CA GLU A 206 -20.90 18.37 -6.65
C GLU A 206 -19.68 17.76 -7.36
N LYS A 207 -19.95 16.83 -8.25
CA LYS A 207 -18.95 16.23 -9.14
C LYS A 207 -18.25 17.30 -9.97
N GLY A 208 -16.93 17.21 -10.07
CA GLY A 208 -16.10 18.11 -10.88
C GLY A 208 -15.58 19.34 -10.13
N GLN A 209 -16.10 19.67 -8.95
CA GLN A 209 -15.55 20.76 -8.16
C GLN A 209 -14.11 20.45 -7.68
N PRO A 210 -13.20 21.44 -7.68
CA PRO A 210 -11.80 21.21 -7.29
C PRO A 210 -11.68 20.82 -5.82
N ILE A 211 -10.85 19.82 -5.53
CA ILE A 211 -10.48 19.41 -4.18
C ILE A 211 -9.25 20.21 -3.75
N GLY A 212 -9.41 21.08 -2.76
CA GLY A 212 -8.31 21.85 -2.18
C GLY A 212 -7.19 20.95 -1.64
N GLY A 213 -5.94 21.30 -1.90
CA GLY A 213 -4.75 20.54 -1.43
C GLY A 213 -4.47 19.24 -2.21
N MET A 214 -5.21 18.95 -3.29
CA MET A 214 -5.03 17.78 -4.16
C MET A 214 -4.75 18.18 -5.62
N GLN A 215 -3.95 19.22 -5.82
CA GLN A 215 -3.66 19.77 -7.17
C GLN A 215 -4.95 20.15 -7.93
N SER A 216 -5.98 20.58 -7.20
CA SER A 216 -7.30 20.94 -7.76
C SER A 216 -7.99 19.82 -8.55
N ARG A 217 -7.72 18.55 -8.21
CA ARG A 217 -8.41 17.42 -8.85
C ARG A 217 -9.91 17.53 -8.66
N PRO A 218 -10.69 17.12 -9.67
CA PRO A 218 -12.14 17.17 -9.59
C PRO A 218 -12.69 16.20 -8.53
N ALA A 219 -13.67 16.66 -7.76
CA ALA A 219 -14.40 15.85 -6.80
C ALA A 219 -15.28 14.81 -7.50
N SER A 220 -15.52 13.70 -6.81
CA SER A 220 -16.44 12.64 -7.28
C SER A 220 -17.92 12.99 -7.12
N GLY A 221 -18.25 13.99 -6.33
CA GLY A 221 -19.61 14.21 -5.86
C GLY A 221 -20.07 13.20 -4.78
N PRO A 222 -21.32 13.27 -4.35
CA PRO A 222 -21.88 12.41 -3.31
C PRO A 222 -22.17 10.97 -3.77
N VAL A 223 -22.43 10.76 -5.06
CA VAL A 223 -22.98 9.50 -5.60
C VAL A 223 -22.10 8.27 -5.30
N PRO A 224 -20.76 8.29 -5.45
CA PRO A 224 -19.94 7.14 -5.12
C PRO A 224 -20.03 6.73 -3.63
N LEU A 225 -20.13 7.70 -2.72
CA LEU A 225 -20.28 7.43 -1.30
C LEU A 225 -21.68 6.86 -0.99
N MET A 226 -22.74 7.42 -1.60
CA MET A 226 -24.10 6.89 -1.49
C MET A 226 -24.16 5.44 -1.97
N ASN A 227 -23.54 5.12 -3.10
CA ASN A 227 -23.46 3.77 -3.65
C ASN A 227 -22.72 2.80 -2.69
N ALA A 228 -21.62 3.23 -2.06
CA ALA A 228 -20.91 2.41 -1.08
C ALA A 228 -21.81 2.06 0.10
N PHE A 229 -22.53 3.02 0.66
CA PHE A 229 -23.50 2.79 1.73
C PHE A 229 -24.64 1.88 1.28
N GLN A 230 -25.21 2.08 0.09
CA GLN A 230 -26.28 1.25 -0.45
C GLN A 230 -25.84 -0.20 -0.63
N LYS A 231 -24.67 -0.44 -1.25
CA LYS A 231 -24.08 -1.78 -1.41
C LYS A 231 -23.84 -2.43 -0.04
N ALA A 232 -23.23 -1.71 0.90
CA ALA A 232 -23.00 -2.22 2.24
C ALA A 232 -24.31 -2.53 2.99
N GLY A 233 -25.34 -1.75 2.78
CA GLY A 233 -26.70 -1.97 3.34
C GLY A 233 -27.34 -3.29 2.91
N THR A 234 -26.99 -3.82 1.73
CA THR A 234 -27.50 -5.11 1.24
C THR A 234 -26.94 -6.33 2.00
N LEU A 235 -25.85 -6.14 2.78
CA LEU A 235 -25.28 -7.22 3.58
C LEU A 235 -26.16 -7.63 4.76
N LYS A 236 -27.07 -6.76 5.21
CA LYS A 236 -28.03 -7.08 6.28
C LYS A 236 -28.96 -8.20 5.83
N GLY A 237 -28.97 -9.30 6.60
CA GLY A 237 -29.80 -10.47 6.30
C GLY A 237 -29.27 -11.38 5.20
N ALA A 238 -28.06 -11.14 4.70
CA ALA A 238 -27.44 -11.96 3.64
C ALA A 238 -26.90 -13.32 4.15
N GLY A 239 -26.95 -13.58 5.44
CA GLY A 239 -26.47 -14.84 6.05
C GLY A 239 -24.94 -14.99 6.05
N LEU A 240 -24.19 -13.90 5.88
CA LEU A 240 -22.74 -13.89 5.86
C LEU A 240 -22.16 -13.87 7.29
N GLU A 241 -21.02 -14.53 7.48
CA GLU A 241 -20.24 -14.43 8.71
C GLU A 241 -19.70 -13.00 8.92
N ARG A 242 -19.51 -12.60 10.18
CA ARG A 242 -19.11 -11.22 10.53
C ARG A 242 -17.81 -10.75 9.84
N TRP A 243 -16.83 -11.64 9.75
CA TRP A 243 -15.57 -11.31 9.08
C TRP A 243 -15.78 -11.03 7.59
N ARG A 244 -16.66 -11.80 6.96
CA ARG A 244 -17.00 -11.65 5.54
C ARG A 244 -17.81 -10.38 5.30
N GLN A 245 -18.81 -10.09 6.18
CA GLN A 245 -19.52 -8.82 6.14
C GLN A 245 -18.56 -7.62 6.25
N ALA A 246 -17.64 -7.63 7.23
CA ALA A 246 -16.64 -6.56 7.39
C ALA A 246 -15.74 -6.42 6.16
N LEU A 247 -15.31 -7.54 5.58
CA LEU A 247 -14.45 -7.55 4.39
C LEU A 247 -15.14 -6.89 3.18
N TYR A 248 -16.44 -7.16 2.98
CA TYR A 248 -17.24 -6.52 1.93
C TYR A 248 -17.53 -5.05 2.21
N VAL A 249 -17.88 -4.67 3.44
CA VAL A 249 -18.03 -3.25 3.82
C VAL A 249 -16.75 -2.49 3.45
N ASP A 250 -15.60 -2.99 3.90
CA ASP A 250 -14.30 -2.36 3.62
C ASP A 250 -14.01 -2.30 2.11
N HIS A 251 -14.45 -3.29 1.35
CA HIS A 251 -14.29 -3.30 -0.10
C HIS A 251 -15.11 -2.19 -0.76
N TYR A 252 -16.40 -2.07 -0.43
CA TYR A 252 -17.26 -1.05 -1.03
C TYR A 252 -16.81 0.38 -0.71
N PHE A 253 -16.31 0.61 0.50
CA PHE A 253 -15.76 1.92 0.86
C PHE A 253 -14.39 2.17 0.23
N ALA A 254 -13.59 1.14 -0.02
CA ALA A 254 -12.37 1.27 -0.81
C ALA A 254 -12.66 1.61 -2.28
N GLU A 255 -13.68 0.98 -2.89
CA GLU A 255 -14.17 1.35 -4.23
C GLU A 255 -14.59 2.81 -4.30
N CYS A 256 -15.31 3.31 -3.30
CA CYS A 256 -15.71 4.71 -3.22
C CYS A 256 -14.51 5.67 -3.30
N VAL A 257 -13.40 5.35 -2.64
CA VAL A 257 -12.17 6.16 -2.68
C VAL A 257 -11.55 6.17 -4.07
N LEU A 258 -11.62 5.06 -4.79
CA LEU A 258 -11.04 4.91 -6.14
C LEU A 258 -11.85 5.63 -7.20
N VAL A 259 -13.16 5.38 -7.23
CA VAL A 259 -14.11 6.01 -8.20
C VAL A 259 -14.14 7.54 -8.02
N GLY A 260 -13.88 8.00 -6.80
CA GLY A 260 -13.70 9.42 -6.50
C GLY A 260 -12.49 10.08 -7.15
N GLY A 261 -11.68 9.35 -7.93
CA GLY A 261 -10.53 9.90 -8.67
C GLY A 261 -9.40 10.47 -7.81
N ALA A 262 -9.64 10.57 -6.50
CA ALA A 262 -8.73 11.27 -5.63
C ALA A 262 -7.52 10.40 -5.23
N ARG A 263 -7.68 9.08 -5.08
CA ARG A 263 -6.62 8.20 -4.56
C ARG A 263 -6.86 6.73 -4.83
N ARG A 264 -5.77 5.94 -4.79
CA ARG A 264 -5.82 4.48 -4.78
C ARG A 264 -6.20 4.00 -3.40
N ALA A 265 -7.05 2.99 -3.32
CA ALA A 265 -7.33 2.27 -2.09
C ALA A 265 -6.51 0.99 -2.09
N ALA A 266 -5.48 0.92 -1.25
CA ALA A 266 -4.69 -0.28 -1.05
C ALA A 266 -4.99 -0.86 0.32
N ARG A 267 -5.36 -2.15 0.38
CA ARG A 267 -5.67 -2.85 1.62
C ARG A 267 -4.89 -4.15 1.73
N MET A 268 -4.54 -4.55 2.97
CA MET A 268 -4.09 -5.88 3.33
C MET A 268 -5.11 -6.50 4.27
N SER A 269 -5.64 -7.64 3.90
CA SER A 269 -6.52 -8.44 4.75
C SER A 269 -5.74 -9.64 5.26
N THR A 270 -5.68 -9.81 6.59
CA THR A 270 -4.98 -10.93 7.22
C THR A 270 -5.90 -11.79 8.03
N LYS A 271 -5.60 -13.09 8.11
CA LYS A 271 -6.28 -14.03 8.98
C LYS A 271 -5.30 -15.03 9.58
N TRP A 272 -5.51 -15.36 10.86
CA TRP A 272 -4.65 -16.26 11.61
C TRP A 272 -4.87 -17.72 11.17
N TRP A 273 -3.82 -18.49 10.98
CA TRP A 273 -3.92 -19.86 10.51
C TRP A 273 -4.72 -20.81 11.41
N LYS A 274 -4.84 -20.52 12.72
CA LYS A 274 -5.70 -21.26 13.66
C LYS A 274 -7.12 -20.72 13.76
N ASP A 275 -7.44 -19.64 13.05
CA ASP A 275 -8.80 -19.13 13.05
C ASP A 275 -9.75 -20.15 12.40
N LYS A 276 -10.94 -20.32 12.98
CA LYS A 276 -11.90 -21.36 12.56
C LYS A 276 -12.39 -21.19 11.11
N SER A 277 -12.41 -19.94 10.61
CA SER A 277 -12.85 -19.61 9.25
C SER A 277 -11.70 -19.34 8.28
N VAL A 278 -10.47 -19.74 8.63
CA VAL A 278 -9.29 -19.50 7.78
C VAL A 278 -9.38 -20.16 6.41
N THR A 279 -9.95 -21.34 6.32
CA THR A 279 -10.12 -22.06 5.05
C THR A 279 -11.03 -21.32 4.10
N ASP A 280 -12.11 -20.72 4.61
CA ASP A 280 -13.04 -19.93 3.80
C ASP A 280 -12.41 -18.59 3.37
N PHE A 281 -11.54 -18.02 4.23
CA PHE A 281 -10.80 -16.82 3.89
C PHE A 281 -9.75 -17.07 2.80
N VAL A 282 -9.07 -18.22 2.79
CA VAL A 282 -8.10 -18.59 1.75
C VAL A 282 -8.73 -18.54 0.36
N THR A 283 -9.98 -18.98 0.24
CA THR A 283 -10.69 -19.08 -1.05
C THR A 283 -11.63 -17.92 -1.33
N VAL A 284 -11.65 -16.87 -0.50
CA VAL A 284 -12.65 -15.78 -0.60
C VAL A 284 -12.60 -14.99 -1.91
N LYS A 285 -11.44 -14.96 -2.56
CA LYS A 285 -11.25 -14.32 -3.88
C LYS A 285 -11.44 -15.29 -5.05
N ARG A 286 -11.57 -16.58 -4.78
CA ARG A 286 -11.65 -17.60 -5.82
C ARG A 286 -13.01 -17.55 -6.49
N PRO A 287 -13.08 -17.31 -7.80
CA PRO A 287 -14.35 -17.21 -8.52
C PRO A 287 -14.91 -18.60 -8.86
N ILE A 288 -15.28 -19.40 -7.84
CA ILE A 288 -15.90 -20.73 -8.06
C ILE A 288 -17.15 -20.60 -8.93
N GLU A 289 -17.84 -19.45 -8.86
CA GLU A 289 -19.07 -19.18 -9.60
C GLU A 289 -18.82 -18.77 -11.06
N TYR A 290 -17.58 -18.50 -11.45
CA TYR A 290 -17.21 -18.06 -12.81
C TYR A 290 -16.64 -19.17 -13.67
N ASP A 291 -16.51 -20.38 -13.13
CA ASP A 291 -15.95 -21.50 -13.90
C ASP A 291 -16.88 -21.83 -15.09
N GLY A 292 -16.33 -21.68 -16.29
CA GLY A 292 -17.05 -21.90 -17.54
C GLY A 292 -17.80 -20.70 -18.12
N LEU A 293 -17.81 -19.53 -17.44
CA LEU A 293 -18.42 -18.30 -17.98
C LEU A 293 -17.47 -17.58 -18.93
N LYS A 294 -18.04 -16.85 -19.89
CA LYS A 294 -17.27 -15.93 -20.74
C LYS A 294 -17.05 -14.61 -20.01
N MET A 295 -16.02 -13.83 -20.42
CA MET A 295 -15.68 -12.56 -19.81
C MET A 295 -16.86 -11.56 -19.79
N GLU A 296 -17.67 -11.52 -20.84
CA GLU A 296 -18.85 -10.67 -20.93
C GLU A 296 -19.89 -11.02 -19.84
N GLU A 297 -20.11 -12.31 -19.59
CA GLU A 297 -21.01 -12.81 -18.55
C GLU A 297 -20.47 -12.51 -17.14
N ILE A 298 -19.14 -12.52 -16.96
CA ILE A 298 -18.46 -12.16 -15.70
C ILE A 298 -18.58 -10.67 -15.44
N ILE A 299 -18.42 -9.82 -16.45
CA ILE A 299 -18.60 -8.37 -16.35
C ILE A 299 -20.05 -8.05 -15.98
N GLU A 300 -21.03 -8.67 -16.63
CA GLU A 300 -22.45 -8.52 -16.34
C GLU A 300 -22.80 -8.95 -14.90
N LEU A 301 -22.22 -10.06 -14.43
CA LEU A 301 -22.37 -10.52 -13.05
C LEU A 301 -21.70 -9.56 -12.05
N ARG A 302 -20.55 -8.97 -12.39
CA ARG A 302 -19.88 -7.96 -11.58
C ARG A 302 -20.69 -6.68 -11.43
N GLU A 303 -21.30 -6.22 -12.53
CA GLU A 303 -22.11 -5.00 -12.55
C GLU A 303 -23.50 -5.21 -11.94
N GLY A 304 -24.08 -6.37 -12.14
CA GLY A 304 -25.44 -6.71 -11.68
C GLY A 304 -25.52 -7.38 -10.32
N ASN A 305 -24.41 -7.89 -9.79
CA ASN A 305 -24.40 -8.65 -8.54
C ASN A 305 -24.17 -7.75 -7.33
N GLN A 306 -25.10 -7.78 -6.39
CA GLN A 306 -25.00 -7.06 -5.11
C GLN A 306 -23.79 -7.50 -4.26
N TYR A 307 -23.30 -8.71 -4.46
CA TYR A 307 -22.11 -9.27 -3.83
C TYR A 307 -21.10 -9.64 -4.90
N SER A 308 -20.29 -8.68 -5.32
CA SER A 308 -19.14 -9.05 -6.15
C SER A 308 -18.21 -9.95 -5.34
N PRO A 309 -18.04 -11.23 -5.67
CA PRO A 309 -17.08 -12.10 -4.98
C PRO A 309 -15.63 -11.63 -5.21
N TYR A 310 -15.43 -10.76 -6.19
CA TYR A 310 -14.13 -10.26 -6.57
C TYR A 310 -13.68 -9.09 -5.69
N LEU A 311 -12.88 -9.41 -4.68
CA LEU A 311 -12.34 -8.46 -3.70
C LEU A 311 -11.00 -7.85 -4.18
N TRP A 312 -11.01 -7.26 -5.37
CA TRP A 312 -9.82 -6.71 -6.03
C TRP A 312 -9.12 -5.60 -5.22
N SER A 313 -9.82 -4.93 -4.32
CA SER A 313 -9.25 -3.84 -3.51
C SER A 313 -8.39 -4.32 -2.33
N SER A 314 -8.20 -5.62 -2.14
CA SER A 314 -7.52 -6.20 -0.99
C SER A 314 -6.46 -7.21 -1.41
N ASN A 315 -5.24 -7.09 -0.87
CA ASN A 315 -4.27 -8.17 -0.84
C ASN A 315 -4.58 -9.07 0.34
N ASN A 316 -4.61 -10.38 0.16
CA ASN A 316 -4.94 -11.33 1.21
C ASN A 316 -3.71 -12.12 1.65
N SER A 317 -3.55 -12.32 2.95
CA SER A 317 -2.45 -13.11 3.52
C SER A 317 -2.88 -13.88 4.76
N ILE A 318 -2.27 -15.04 4.96
CA ILE A 318 -2.44 -15.83 6.18
C ILE A 318 -1.26 -15.56 7.10
N THR A 319 -1.55 -15.19 8.34
CA THR A 319 -0.51 -15.07 9.36
C THR A 319 -0.22 -16.44 9.95
N VAL A 320 1.06 -16.81 9.97
CA VAL A 320 1.60 -18.09 10.45
C VAL A 320 2.73 -17.84 11.45
N ASP A 321 3.18 -18.89 12.13
CA ASP A 321 4.27 -18.83 13.09
C ASP A 321 5.15 -20.08 13.03
N GLU A 322 6.17 -20.15 13.87
CA GLU A 322 7.07 -21.29 13.98
C GLU A 322 6.33 -22.61 14.27
N GLU A 323 5.25 -22.56 15.06
CA GLU A 323 4.41 -23.73 15.34
C GLU A 323 3.79 -24.29 14.07
N PHE A 324 3.24 -23.41 13.20
CA PHE A 324 2.68 -23.80 11.91
C PHE A 324 3.71 -24.58 11.09
N TRP A 325 4.92 -24.03 10.93
CA TRP A 325 5.98 -24.67 10.14
C TRP A 325 6.47 -25.98 10.75
N LYS A 326 6.59 -26.05 12.07
CA LYS A 326 6.92 -27.32 12.78
C LYS A 326 5.87 -28.40 12.51
N LEU A 327 4.59 -28.04 12.51
CA LEU A 327 3.49 -28.98 12.27
C LEU A 327 3.42 -29.42 10.80
N VAL A 328 3.62 -28.50 9.87
CA VAL A 328 3.69 -28.80 8.43
C VAL A 328 4.83 -29.76 8.11
N ASN A 329 6.01 -29.56 8.70
CA ASN A 329 7.23 -30.33 8.43
C ASN A 329 7.32 -31.66 9.20
N ARG A 330 6.35 -32.02 10.05
CA ARG A 330 6.33 -33.30 10.74
C ARG A 330 6.31 -34.47 9.74
N LYS A 331 7.22 -35.44 9.96
CA LYS A 331 7.26 -36.68 9.19
C LYS A 331 6.23 -37.68 9.72
N ARG A 332 5.84 -38.64 8.91
CA ARG A 332 4.91 -39.73 9.32
C ARG A 332 5.39 -40.50 10.54
N SER A 333 6.69 -40.60 10.73
CA SER A 333 7.32 -41.24 11.90
C SER A 333 7.23 -40.45 13.18
N ASP A 334 6.92 -39.18 13.12
CA ASP A 334 6.98 -38.27 14.26
C ASP A 334 5.72 -38.37 15.14
N ARG A 335 5.93 -38.33 16.45
CA ARG A 335 4.81 -38.30 17.38
C ARG A 335 3.93 -37.07 17.11
N GLY A 336 2.62 -37.31 16.96
CA GLY A 336 1.64 -36.23 16.70
C GLY A 336 1.55 -35.81 15.24
N PHE A 337 2.07 -36.60 14.30
CA PHE A 337 1.87 -36.37 12.87
C PHE A 337 0.39 -36.27 12.51
N ASP A 338 -0.46 -37.13 13.07
CA ASP A 338 -1.90 -37.15 12.84
C ASP A 338 -2.71 -36.35 13.87
N SER A 339 -2.04 -35.47 14.66
CA SER A 339 -2.78 -34.55 15.55
C SER A 339 -3.66 -33.61 14.73
N GLU A 340 -4.77 -33.18 15.31
CA GLU A 340 -5.73 -32.28 14.67
C GLU A 340 -5.05 -30.99 14.17
N ASP A 341 -4.20 -30.37 15.02
CA ASP A 341 -3.43 -29.18 14.66
C ASP A 341 -2.48 -29.43 13.47
N ALA A 342 -1.80 -30.59 13.41
CA ALA A 342 -0.92 -30.90 12.31
C ALA A 342 -1.67 -31.18 11.00
N GLN A 343 -2.82 -31.82 11.08
CA GLN A 343 -3.71 -31.99 9.93
C GLN A 343 -4.25 -30.65 9.44
N HIS A 344 -4.65 -29.76 10.38
CA HIS A 344 -5.14 -28.44 10.07
C HIS A 344 -4.05 -27.58 9.40
N ALA A 345 -2.84 -27.51 9.96
CA ALA A 345 -1.73 -26.76 9.39
C ALA A 345 -1.41 -27.21 7.96
N ARG A 346 -1.33 -28.53 7.72
CA ARG A 346 -1.12 -29.08 6.36
C ARG A 346 -2.27 -28.78 5.41
N ARG A 347 -3.53 -28.79 5.90
CA ARG A 347 -4.70 -28.40 5.10
C ARG A 347 -4.62 -26.93 4.69
N VAL A 348 -4.34 -26.04 5.64
CA VAL A 348 -4.18 -24.61 5.36
C VAL A 348 -3.08 -24.37 4.33
N LEU A 349 -1.89 -24.97 4.51
CA LEU A 349 -0.80 -24.83 3.54
C LEU A 349 -1.20 -25.34 2.16
N LYS A 350 -1.83 -26.53 2.09
CA LYS A 350 -2.31 -27.08 0.83
C LYS A 350 -3.26 -26.11 0.12
N MET A 351 -4.23 -25.57 0.82
CA MET A 351 -5.21 -24.65 0.24
C MET A 351 -4.56 -23.32 -0.20
N VAL A 352 -3.66 -22.76 0.62
CA VAL A 352 -2.89 -21.54 0.26
C VAL A 352 -2.08 -21.77 -1.01
N THR A 353 -1.31 -22.87 -1.07
CA THR A 353 -0.46 -23.13 -2.24
C THR A 353 -1.28 -23.46 -3.49
N GLN A 354 -2.41 -24.17 -3.34
CA GLN A 354 -3.33 -24.45 -4.45
C GLN A 354 -3.95 -23.15 -5.00
N SER A 355 -4.41 -22.24 -4.11
CA SER A 355 -4.97 -20.97 -4.53
C SER A 355 -3.90 -20.08 -5.19
N ALA A 356 -2.77 -19.87 -4.53
CA ALA A 356 -1.72 -18.98 -5.03
C ALA A 356 -1.15 -19.42 -6.39
N TYR A 357 -0.93 -20.72 -6.59
CA TYR A 357 -0.42 -21.28 -7.84
C TYR A 357 -1.52 -21.41 -8.90
N GLY A 358 -2.67 -22.01 -8.53
CA GLY A 358 -3.76 -22.29 -9.46
C GLY A 358 -4.40 -21.04 -10.03
N ASP A 359 -4.62 -20.02 -9.19
CA ASP A 359 -5.21 -18.75 -9.61
C ASP A 359 -4.16 -17.81 -10.24
N GLY A 360 -2.87 -18.14 -10.18
CA GLY A 360 -1.78 -17.35 -10.76
C GLY A 360 -1.55 -15.98 -10.08
N THR A 361 -2.17 -15.76 -8.91
CA THR A 361 -2.17 -14.45 -8.23
C THR A 361 -1.08 -14.32 -7.17
N GLY A 362 -0.51 -15.43 -6.72
CA GLY A 362 0.34 -15.48 -5.54
C GLY A 362 -0.41 -15.23 -4.22
N GLU A 363 -1.74 -15.17 -4.24
CA GLU A 363 -2.58 -14.96 -3.06
C GLU A 363 -3.35 -16.24 -2.63
N PRO A 364 -3.57 -16.38 -1.33
CA PRO A 364 -3.05 -15.56 -0.23
C PRO A 364 -1.55 -15.75 0.00
N GLY A 365 -0.89 -14.68 0.42
CA GLY A 365 0.49 -14.73 0.89
C GLY A 365 0.63 -15.37 2.28
N LEU A 366 1.86 -15.62 2.72
CA LEU A 366 2.18 -16.13 4.05
C LEU A 366 3.06 -15.12 4.81
N ILE A 367 2.63 -14.72 6.01
CA ILE A 367 3.34 -13.76 6.87
C ILE A 367 3.74 -14.49 8.17
N ASN A 368 5.04 -14.57 8.44
CA ASN A 368 5.58 -15.10 9.69
C ASN A 368 5.47 -14.06 10.79
N VAL A 369 4.32 -14.02 11.47
CA VAL A 369 3.95 -12.97 12.40
C VAL A 369 4.82 -12.94 13.66
N ASP A 370 5.37 -14.07 14.08
CA ASP A 370 6.33 -14.18 15.17
C ASP A 370 7.66 -13.46 14.90
N LYS A 371 8.05 -13.32 13.62
CA LYS A 371 9.24 -12.56 13.22
C LYS A 371 9.02 -11.04 13.17
N LEU A 372 7.76 -10.58 13.25
CA LEU A 372 7.40 -9.16 13.28
C LEU A 372 7.40 -8.58 14.70
N VAL A 373 7.38 -9.45 15.72
CA VAL A 373 7.24 -9.04 17.13
C VAL A 373 8.57 -8.53 17.65
N GLN A 374 8.54 -7.39 18.32
CA GLN A 374 9.65 -6.80 19.05
C GLN A 374 9.58 -7.22 20.53
N LYS A 375 10.74 -7.33 21.20
CA LYS A 375 10.82 -7.76 22.62
C LYS A 375 10.04 -6.85 23.59
N GLU A 376 9.99 -5.55 23.32
CA GLU A 376 9.42 -4.53 24.22
C GLU A 376 8.33 -3.72 23.53
N GLU A 377 7.20 -4.35 23.25
CA GLU A 377 6.10 -3.64 22.60
C GLU A 377 5.15 -2.89 23.57
N GLY A 378 5.24 -3.16 24.88
CA GLY A 378 4.43 -2.46 25.90
C GLY A 378 2.91 -2.60 25.71
N TRP A 379 2.47 -3.77 25.29
CA TRP A 379 1.07 -4.03 24.97
C TRP A 379 0.10 -3.87 26.14
N GLU A 380 0.58 -3.94 27.38
CA GLU A 380 -0.21 -3.73 28.57
C GLU A 380 -0.79 -2.31 28.66
N GLU A 381 -0.16 -1.34 28.01
CA GLU A 381 -0.62 0.05 27.99
C GLU A 381 -1.81 0.28 27.07
N LEU A 382 -2.11 -0.64 26.15
CA LEU A 382 -3.25 -0.55 25.23
C LEU A 382 -4.56 -0.93 25.91
N THR A 383 -4.99 -0.16 26.91
CA THR A 383 -6.10 -0.56 27.78
C THR A 383 -7.41 0.18 27.55
N SER A 384 -7.38 1.36 26.97
CA SER A 384 -8.52 2.28 26.99
C SER A 384 -8.99 2.69 25.59
N GLY A 385 -10.22 3.16 25.49
CA GLY A 385 -10.83 3.66 24.26
C GLY A 385 -10.20 4.96 23.73
N ASP A 386 -9.47 5.67 24.56
CA ASP A 386 -8.75 6.88 24.23
C ASP A 386 -7.47 6.66 23.40
N TYR A 387 -7.21 5.42 22.97
CA TYR A 387 -6.19 5.06 21.97
C TYR A 387 -6.43 5.75 20.62
N ILE A 388 -7.68 6.01 20.29
CA ILE A 388 -8.15 6.55 19.02
C ILE A 388 -8.95 7.83 19.29
N GLY A 389 -8.90 8.75 18.36
CA GLY A 389 -9.67 9.98 18.44
C GLY A 389 -8.85 11.12 18.98
N SER A 390 -7.88 11.57 18.21
CA SER A 390 -7.14 12.81 18.42
C SER A 390 -6.98 13.56 17.09
N GLY A 391 -6.47 14.76 17.14
CA GLY A 391 -6.36 15.60 15.97
C GLY A 391 -7.73 16.07 15.48
N LYS A 392 -7.90 16.07 14.16
CA LYS A 392 -9.14 16.53 13.52
C LYS A 392 -10.29 15.52 13.62
N TYR A 393 -9.99 14.26 13.89
CA TYR A 393 -11.00 13.22 14.01
C TYR A 393 -11.34 12.95 15.46
N GLN A 394 -12.56 13.29 15.86
CA GLN A 394 -13.09 13.01 17.20
C GLN A 394 -14.10 11.87 17.11
N LEU A 395 -13.98 10.86 17.98
CA LEU A 395 -14.96 9.78 18.08
C LEU A 395 -16.29 10.30 18.67
N GLU A 396 -17.40 9.65 18.27
CA GLU A 396 -18.65 9.75 19.03
C GLU A 396 -18.48 9.08 20.40
N GLU A 397 -19.09 9.66 21.44
CA GLU A 397 -19.01 9.13 22.83
C GLU A 397 -19.45 7.66 22.87
N GLU A 398 -20.51 7.32 22.13
CA GLU A 398 -21.02 5.96 22.05
C GLU A 398 -20.06 4.98 21.37
N THR A 399 -19.12 5.45 20.55
CA THR A 399 -18.12 4.62 19.88
C THR A 399 -16.98 4.20 20.80
N GLU A 400 -16.74 4.90 21.90
CA GLU A 400 -15.66 4.61 22.85
C GLU A 400 -15.76 3.19 23.43
N LEU A 401 -16.98 2.71 23.71
CA LEU A 401 -17.20 1.35 24.20
C LEU A 401 -16.78 0.31 23.17
N TYR A 402 -17.11 0.53 21.89
CA TYR A 402 -16.72 -0.33 20.79
C TYR A 402 -15.18 -0.41 20.67
N MET A 403 -14.52 0.73 20.67
CA MET A 403 -13.07 0.82 20.58
C MET A 403 -12.37 0.20 21.80
N SER A 404 -12.89 0.42 23.01
CA SER A 404 -12.38 -0.23 24.23
C SER A 404 -12.48 -1.76 24.18
N ARG A 405 -13.53 -2.30 23.56
CA ARG A 405 -13.67 -3.75 23.39
C ARG A 405 -12.69 -4.28 22.33
N LEU A 406 -12.48 -3.56 21.24
CA LEU A 406 -11.47 -3.91 20.24
C LEU A 406 -10.06 -3.91 20.86
N ALA A 407 -9.71 -2.90 21.64
CA ALA A 407 -8.42 -2.83 22.34
C ALA A 407 -8.22 -4.03 23.29
N ARG A 408 -9.23 -4.40 24.07
CA ARG A 408 -9.17 -5.58 24.94
C ARG A 408 -9.05 -6.90 24.17
N LYS A 409 -9.66 -7.02 22.99
CA LYS A 409 -9.53 -8.19 22.13
C LYS A 409 -8.14 -8.27 21.51
N SER A 410 -7.65 -7.15 21.00
CA SER A 410 -6.30 -7.04 20.45
C SER A 410 -5.24 -7.52 21.46
N ARG A 411 -5.31 -7.08 22.73
CA ARG A 411 -4.38 -7.52 23.79
C ARG A 411 -4.40 -9.03 24.08
N ARG A 412 -5.47 -9.71 23.78
CA ARG A 412 -5.61 -11.16 24.03
C ARG A 412 -5.09 -12.01 22.88
N LYS A 413 -4.71 -11.40 21.77
CA LYS A 413 -4.10 -12.14 20.66
C LYS A 413 -2.72 -12.61 21.05
N LYS A 414 -2.34 -13.78 20.55
CA LYS A 414 -0.96 -14.31 20.67
C LYS A 414 0.04 -13.37 20.02
N TYR A 415 -0.34 -12.80 18.88
CA TYR A 415 0.47 -11.84 18.12
C TYR A 415 -0.33 -10.56 17.88
N HIS A 416 0.28 -9.42 18.14
CA HIS A 416 -0.35 -8.11 18.10
C HIS A 416 -0.01 -7.32 16.83
N MET A 417 0.80 -7.92 15.95
CA MET A 417 1.30 -7.27 14.74
C MET A 417 0.67 -7.86 13.49
N ILE A 418 0.40 -6.98 12.54
CA ILE A 418 0.10 -7.28 11.14
C ILE A 418 0.91 -6.34 10.26
N VAL A 419 0.62 -6.32 8.97
CA VAL A 419 1.36 -5.49 8.00
C VAL A 419 0.43 -4.58 7.22
N ASN A 420 1.01 -3.53 6.64
CA ASN A 420 0.36 -2.70 5.63
C ASN A 420 0.25 -3.44 4.27
N PRO A 421 -0.45 -2.88 3.26
CA PRO A 421 -0.72 -3.57 1.98
C PRO A 421 0.50 -4.08 1.22
N CYS A 422 1.61 -3.35 1.25
CA CYS A 422 2.85 -3.78 0.58
C CYS A 422 3.76 -4.62 1.49
N SER A 423 3.31 -4.92 2.70
CA SER A 423 3.98 -5.74 3.70
C SER A 423 5.33 -5.23 4.21
N GLU A 424 5.74 -4.01 3.90
CA GLU A 424 7.05 -3.48 4.33
C GLU A 424 7.08 -2.99 5.77
N ILE A 425 5.93 -2.75 6.40
CA ILE A 425 5.83 -2.20 7.76
C ILE A 425 5.01 -3.11 8.67
N ALA A 426 5.57 -3.44 9.82
CA ALA A 426 4.90 -4.15 10.90
C ALA A 426 4.20 -3.15 11.84
N LEU A 427 2.90 -3.32 12.05
CA LEU A 427 2.05 -2.39 12.79
C LEU A 427 1.06 -3.13 13.71
N SER A 428 0.58 -2.45 14.75
CA SER A 428 -0.42 -2.99 15.67
C SER A 428 -1.72 -3.39 14.97
N VAL A 429 -2.29 -4.52 15.33
CA VAL A 429 -3.61 -4.96 14.85
C VAL A 429 -4.75 -4.01 15.24
N LEU A 430 -4.59 -3.23 16.32
CA LEU A 430 -5.59 -2.27 16.76
C LEU A 430 -5.61 -1.02 15.88
N GLY A 431 -4.45 -0.57 15.48
CA GLY A 431 -4.24 0.62 14.64
C GLY A 431 -2.90 1.28 14.94
N ALA A 432 -2.16 1.61 13.90
CA ALA A 432 -0.87 2.29 14.01
C ALA A 432 -0.49 2.96 12.70
N TYR A 433 0.54 3.77 12.74
CA TYR A 433 1.17 4.42 11.59
C TYR A 433 2.66 4.13 11.50
N CYS A 434 3.18 4.26 10.27
CA CYS A 434 4.62 4.44 10.06
C CYS A 434 4.86 5.49 8.97
N THR A 435 5.83 6.37 9.22
CA THR A 435 6.36 7.31 8.23
C THR A 435 7.59 6.70 7.56
N ILE A 436 7.73 6.91 6.25
CA ILE A 436 8.74 6.25 5.44
C ILE A 436 9.52 7.25 4.58
N ALA A 437 10.82 7.01 4.44
CA ALA A 437 11.69 7.66 3.47
C ALA A 437 12.65 6.64 2.84
N ASP A 438 13.12 6.91 1.61
CA ASP A 438 14.15 6.12 0.94
C ASP A 438 15.43 6.92 0.82
N VAL A 439 16.55 6.31 1.13
CA VAL A 439 17.86 6.79 0.73
C VAL A 439 18.23 6.16 -0.62
N VAL A 440 18.91 6.91 -1.46
CA VAL A 440 19.44 6.44 -2.73
C VAL A 440 20.97 6.50 -2.67
N PRO A 441 21.64 5.47 -2.14
CA PRO A 441 23.10 5.47 -2.00
C PRO A 441 23.82 5.63 -3.34
N TYR A 442 23.19 5.17 -4.44
CA TYR A 442 23.68 5.37 -5.80
C TYR A 442 23.88 6.84 -6.17
N HIS A 443 23.04 7.74 -5.65
CA HIS A 443 23.13 9.18 -5.93
C HIS A 443 24.15 9.92 -5.07
N ALA A 444 24.59 9.34 -3.97
CA ALA A 444 25.65 9.90 -3.15
C ALA A 444 27.01 9.86 -3.87
N ALA A 445 27.86 10.83 -3.60
CA ALA A 445 29.22 10.85 -4.13
C ALA A 445 30.15 9.89 -3.38
N THR A 446 29.90 9.70 -2.09
CA THR A 446 30.69 8.84 -1.20
C THR A 446 29.79 8.03 -0.28
N LEU A 447 30.33 6.96 0.32
CA LEU A 447 29.61 6.18 1.34
C LEU A 447 29.28 7.02 2.61
N ASP A 448 30.12 7.98 2.94
CA ASP A 448 29.87 8.88 4.10
C ASP A 448 28.71 9.83 3.81
N GLU A 449 28.58 10.34 2.58
CA GLU A 449 27.42 11.14 2.17
C GLU A 449 26.14 10.30 2.18
N ALA A 450 26.21 9.04 1.76
CA ALA A 450 25.06 8.12 1.87
C ALA A 450 24.67 7.90 3.34
N GLU A 451 25.64 7.68 4.24
CA GLU A 451 25.37 7.55 5.67
C GLU A 451 24.72 8.82 6.24
N GLU A 452 25.19 10.00 5.85
CA GLU A 452 24.57 11.27 6.27
C GLU A 452 23.12 11.37 5.81
N ALA A 453 22.81 10.91 4.59
CA ALA A 453 21.44 10.87 4.09
C ALA A 453 20.53 9.93 4.93
N PHE A 454 21.04 8.77 5.36
CA PHE A 454 20.33 7.88 6.29
C PHE A 454 20.03 8.57 7.64
N ARG A 455 21.01 9.23 8.22
CA ARG A 455 20.83 10.00 9.48
C ARG A 455 19.82 11.14 9.31
N ALA A 456 19.88 11.85 8.18
CA ALA A 456 18.91 12.92 7.87
C ALA A 456 17.49 12.37 7.69
N ALA A 457 17.33 11.20 7.05
CA ALA A 457 16.05 10.51 6.93
C ALA A 457 15.44 10.19 8.29
N VAL A 458 16.22 9.62 9.21
CA VAL A 458 15.78 9.32 10.58
C VAL A 458 15.23 10.57 11.28
N ARG A 459 16.00 11.67 11.27
CA ARG A 459 15.58 12.91 11.92
C ARG A 459 14.31 13.49 11.30
N ALA A 460 14.23 13.46 9.96
CA ALA A 460 13.05 13.94 9.25
C ALA A 460 11.79 13.15 9.60
N LEU A 461 11.88 11.81 9.69
CA LEU A 461 10.73 10.96 10.02
C LEU A 461 10.30 11.10 11.47
N ILE A 462 11.25 11.16 12.42
CA ILE A 462 10.94 11.38 13.85
C ILE A 462 10.25 12.75 14.05
N ARG A 463 10.64 13.78 13.28
CA ARG A 463 9.92 15.07 13.32
C ARG A 463 8.46 14.94 12.87
N VAL A 464 8.18 14.18 11.82
CA VAL A 464 6.78 13.94 11.39
C VAL A 464 5.98 13.26 12.50
N ASN A 465 6.57 12.36 13.27
CA ASN A 465 5.92 11.72 14.40
C ASN A 465 5.56 12.68 15.56
N THR A 466 6.03 13.93 15.56
CA THR A 466 5.61 14.94 16.53
C THR A 466 4.33 15.67 16.13
N MET A 467 3.82 15.47 14.92
CA MET A 467 2.60 16.11 14.42
C MET A 467 1.37 15.48 15.08
N ASP A 468 0.27 16.22 15.11
CA ASP A 468 -1.00 15.70 15.61
C ASP A 468 -1.58 14.59 14.70
N CYS A 469 -2.25 13.59 15.29
CA CYS A 469 -2.76 12.44 14.55
C CYS A 469 -3.84 11.66 15.30
N LEU A 470 -4.62 10.86 14.57
CA LEU A 470 -5.67 9.98 15.10
C LEU A 470 -5.15 8.98 16.16
N TYR A 471 -3.98 8.38 15.93
CA TYR A 471 -3.35 7.40 16.81
C TYR A 471 -2.25 8.01 17.69
N ARG A 472 -2.49 9.21 18.28
CA ARG A 472 -1.45 9.95 19.01
C ARG A 472 -0.77 9.10 20.08
N LYS A 473 -1.54 8.36 20.90
CA LYS A 473 -0.98 7.52 21.97
C LYS A 473 -0.08 6.40 21.44
N GLU A 474 -0.46 5.77 20.33
CA GLU A 474 0.38 4.74 19.72
C GLU A 474 1.67 5.32 19.15
N VAL A 475 1.58 6.47 18.49
CA VAL A 475 2.76 7.15 17.96
C VAL A 475 3.70 7.61 19.08
N ASP A 476 3.16 8.13 20.18
CA ASP A 476 3.97 8.51 21.36
C ASP A 476 4.65 7.30 22.00
N ARG A 477 3.93 6.17 22.08
CA ARG A 477 4.44 4.92 22.66
C ARG A 477 5.53 4.29 21.81
N THR A 478 5.34 4.20 20.50
CA THR A 478 6.19 3.39 19.62
C THR A 478 7.12 4.19 18.71
N ASN A 479 6.80 5.45 18.42
CA ASN A 479 7.57 6.35 17.55
C ASN A 479 8.10 5.70 16.26
N ARG A 480 7.34 4.75 15.65
CA ARG A 480 7.77 3.93 14.51
C ARG A 480 8.17 4.78 13.32
N ILE A 481 9.28 4.41 12.68
CA ILE A 481 9.76 4.96 11.42
C ILE A 481 10.14 3.82 10.48
N GLY A 482 10.23 4.11 9.19
CA GLY A 482 10.71 3.20 8.17
C GLY A 482 11.72 3.90 7.26
N VAL A 483 13.01 3.72 7.53
CA VAL A 483 14.07 4.17 6.64
C VAL A 483 14.40 3.05 5.68
N GLY A 484 14.21 3.29 4.39
CA GLY A 484 14.48 2.34 3.31
C GLY A 484 15.54 2.81 2.35
N MET A 485 15.71 2.07 1.28
CA MET A 485 16.57 2.45 0.16
C MET A 485 15.97 1.98 -1.17
N THR A 486 16.37 2.63 -2.24
CA THR A 486 16.05 2.24 -3.62
C THR A 486 17.26 2.43 -4.52
N GLY A 487 17.26 1.81 -5.70
CA GLY A 487 18.45 1.81 -6.56
C GLY A 487 19.60 0.97 -5.97
N VAL A 488 19.28 -0.14 -5.30
CA VAL A 488 20.25 -0.97 -4.57
C VAL A 488 21.22 -1.65 -5.55
N HIS A 489 20.73 -2.13 -6.69
CA HIS A 489 21.56 -2.77 -7.70
C HIS A 489 22.49 -1.77 -8.40
N GLU A 490 22.01 -0.56 -8.67
CA GLU A 490 22.81 0.55 -9.20
C GLU A 490 23.89 0.96 -8.18
N PHE A 491 23.56 0.99 -6.89
CA PHE A 491 24.52 1.26 -5.81
C PHE A 491 25.61 0.19 -5.73
N ALA A 492 25.23 -1.08 -5.74
CA ALA A 492 26.16 -2.20 -5.69
C ALA A 492 27.16 -2.17 -6.88
N TRP A 493 26.65 -1.89 -8.08
CA TRP A 493 27.50 -1.78 -9.25
C TRP A 493 28.45 -0.58 -9.17
N LYS A 494 27.94 0.60 -8.83
CA LYS A 494 28.73 1.84 -8.77
C LYS A 494 29.88 1.78 -7.79
N PHE A 495 29.66 1.28 -6.57
CA PHE A 495 30.63 1.35 -5.49
C PHE A 495 31.47 0.07 -5.32
N PHE A 496 30.97 -1.08 -5.78
CA PHE A 496 31.59 -2.37 -5.54
C PHE A 496 31.85 -3.17 -6.83
N GLY A 497 31.24 -2.79 -7.96
CA GLY A 497 31.34 -3.53 -9.22
C GLY A 497 30.67 -4.91 -9.17
N LEU A 498 29.65 -5.08 -8.29
CA LEU A 498 28.98 -6.35 -8.04
C LEU A 498 27.62 -6.41 -8.77
N GLY A 499 27.39 -7.48 -9.54
CA GLY A 499 26.10 -7.83 -10.08
C GLY A 499 25.29 -8.71 -9.11
N PHE A 500 24.05 -9.03 -9.49
CA PHE A 500 23.12 -9.75 -8.61
C PHE A 500 23.68 -11.09 -8.11
N ARG A 501 24.27 -11.91 -9.02
CA ARG A 501 24.83 -13.21 -8.64
C ARG A 501 26.08 -13.12 -7.77
N ASP A 502 26.81 -12.00 -7.85
CA ASP A 502 27.89 -11.71 -6.92
C ASP A 502 27.31 -11.36 -5.53
N LEU A 503 26.23 -10.59 -5.49
CA LEU A 503 25.62 -10.13 -4.24
C LEU A 503 25.03 -11.27 -3.40
N ILE A 504 24.51 -12.32 -4.00
CA ILE A 504 24.00 -13.50 -3.28
C ILE A 504 25.11 -14.46 -2.80
N ASP A 505 26.34 -14.29 -3.26
CA ASP A 505 27.53 -14.90 -2.68
C ASP A 505 28.06 -14.00 -1.54
N GLU A 506 27.69 -14.36 -0.31
CA GLU A 506 27.95 -13.55 0.89
C GLU A 506 29.45 -13.27 1.10
N GLU A 507 30.31 -14.25 0.80
CA GLU A 507 31.76 -14.10 0.94
C GLU A 507 32.33 -13.13 -0.11
N LYS A 508 31.91 -13.26 -1.35
CA LYS A 508 32.34 -12.40 -2.47
C LYS A 508 31.89 -10.95 -2.27
N SER A 509 30.72 -10.75 -1.71
CA SER A 509 30.11 -9.44 -1.53
C SER A 509 30.16 -8.89 -0.09
N LYS A 510 31.04 -9.42 0.73
CA LYS A 510 31.16 -9.06 2.15
C LYS A 510 31.24 -7.55 2.39
N ASP A 511 32.01 -6.82 1.59
CA ASP A 511 32.17 -5.37 1.76
C ASP A 511 30.86 -4.61 1.51
N PHE A 512 30.06 -5.06 0.54
CA PHE A 512 28.70 -4.52 0.30
C PHE A 512 27.79 -4.75 1.50
N TRP A 513 27.71 -5.98 2.00
CA TRP A 513 26.85 -6.33 3.13
C TRP A 513 27.26 -5.63 4.42
N MET A 514 28.55 -5.55 4.69
CA MET A 514 29.05 -4.80 5.86
C MET A 514 28.83 -3.29 5.74
N THR A 515 28.78 -2.76 4.51
CA THR A 515 28.37 -1.37 4.28
C THR A 515 26.89 -1.16 4.59
N LEU A 516 26.00 -2.09 4.20
CA LEU A 516 24.58 -2.02 4.58
C LEU A 516 24.42 -2.14 6.11
N ALA A 517 25.19 -3.01 6.77
CA ALA A 517 25.20 -3.09 8.23
C ALA A 517 25.70 -1.78 8.88
N ARG A 518 26.70 -1.11 8.30
CA ARG A 518 27.13 0.22 8.73
C ARG A 518 26.00 1.23 8.65
N PHE A 519 25.23 1.25 7.55
CA PHE A 519 24.09 2.14 7.38
C PHE A 519 22.95 1.79 8.36
N ASN A 520 22.69 0.50 8.61
CA ASN A 520 21.72 0.07 9.62
C ASN A 520 22.11 0.60 11.02
N ARG A 521 23.37 0.47 11.43
CA ARG A 521 23.86 1.03 12.71
C ARG A 521 23.72 2.56 12.76
N ALA A 522 24.03 3.25 11.67
CA ALA A 522 23.86 4.70 11.58
C ALA A 522 22.41 5.14 11.77
N VAL A 523 21.46 4.40 11.21
CA VAL A 523 20.02 4.62 11.42
C VAL A 523 19.66 4.42 12.89
N HIS A 524 20.09 3.34 13.49
CA HIS A 524 19.84 3.03 14.91
C HIS A 524 20.39 4.11 15.83
N ASP A 525 21.68 4.43 15.70
CA ASP A 525 22.36 5.40 16.55
C ASP A 525 21.71 6.78 16.47
N GLU A 526 21.38 7.22 15.25
CA GLU A 526 20.71 8.51 15.05
C GLU A 526 19.30 8.51 15.65
N ALA A 527 18.55 7.41 15.52
CA ALA A 527 17.21 7.29 16.08
C ALA A 527 17.24 7.38 17.62
N VAL A 528 18.17 6.69 18.27
CA VAL A 528 18.36 6.76 19.73
C VAL A 528 18.75 8.17 20.15
N MET A 529 19.75 8.74 19.49
CA MET A 529 20.28 10.07 19.83
C MET A 529 19.23 11.17 19.64
N TYR A 530 18.56 11.17 18.50
CA TYR A 530 17.59 12.22 18.15
C TYR A 530 16.30 12.11 18.97
N SER A 531 15.80 10.91 19.22
CA SER A 531 14.65 10.69 20.11
C SER A 531 14.93 11.17 21.53
N LYS A 532 16.10 10.84 22.06
CA LYS A 532 16.55 11.35 23.38
C LYS A 532 16.61 12.88 23.42
N LYS A 533 17.15 13.51 22.36
CA LYS A 533 17.18 14.99 22.23
C LYS A 533 15.79 15.61 22.28
N LEU A 534 14.81 14.97 21.62
CA LEU A 534 13.42 15.46 21.59
C LEU A 534 12.58 15.02 22.79
N LYS A 535 13.12 14.14 23.68
CA LYS A 535 12.43 13.50 24.81
C LYS A 535 11.25 12.62 24.34
N LEU A 536 11.47 11.86 23.27
CA LEU A 536 10.55 10.89 22.72
C LEU A 536 11.04 9.47 23.03
N ASN A 537 10.15 8.49 22.95
CA ASN A 537 10.55 7.10 22.97
C ASN A 537 11.42 6.76 21.76
N VAL A 538 12.35 5.84 21.93
CA VAL A 538 13.14 5.30 20.81
C VAL A 538 12.18 4.54 19.88
N PRO A 539 12.29 4.73 18.56
CA PRO A 539 11.43 4.01 17.63
C PRO A 539 11.48 2.50 17.80
N HIS A 540 10.33 1.86 17.90
CA HIS A 540 10.21 0.40 17.97
C HIS A 540 10.57 -0.29 16.65
N THR A 541 10.45 0.42 15.52
CA THR A 541 10.94 -0.04 14.21
C THR A 541 11.64 1.11 13.48
N MET A 542 12.72 0.82 12.75
CA MET A 542 13.56 1.85 12.13
C MET A 542 13.85 1.60 10.66
N THR A 543 14.12 0.37 10.25
CA THR A 543 14.52 0.01 8.88
C THR A 543 13.41 -0.70 8.13
N THR A 544 13.37 -0.52 6.82
CA THR A 544 12.41 -1.15 5.91
C THR A 544 12.95 -1.16 4.49
N ILE A 545 12.29 -1.87 3.60
CA ILE A 545 12.37 -1.64 2.15
C ILE A 545 10.94 -1.63 1.60
N LYS A 546 10.52 -0.51 1.06
CA LYS A 546 9.25 -0.42 0.34
C LYS A 546 9.44 -0.73 -1.16
N PRO A 547 8.35 -0.99 -1.92
CA PRO A 547 8.46 -1.20 -3.37
C PRO A 547 9.00 0.02 -4.12
N ALA A 548 8.84 1.23 -3.56
CA ALA A 548 9.34 2.50 -4.10
C ALA A 548 8.83 2.87 -5.51
N GLY A 549 7.69 2.34 -5.95
CA GLY A 549 7.17 2.49 -7.31
C GLY A 549 7.00 3.92 -7.83
N THR A 550 6.87 4.94 -6.96
CA THR A 550 6.88 6.35 -7.35
C THR A 550 8.29 6.92 -7.30
N THR A 551 8.97 6.78 -6.16
CA THR A 551 10.27 7.44 -5.92
C THR A 551 11.39 6.92 -6.80
N SER A 552 11.44 5.61 -7.07
CA SER A 552 12.43 5.03 -8.00
C SER A 552 12.23 5.52 -9.42
N LYS A 553 10.98 5.59 -9.88
CA LYS A 553 10.65 6.00 -11.27
C LYS A 553 11.00 7.45 -11.58
N LEU A 554 10.99 8.33 -10.56
CA LEU A 554 11.45 9.72 -10.73
C LEU A 554 12.86 9.80 -11.33
N PHE A 555 13.70 8.81 -11.01
CA PHE A 555 15.12 8.78 -11.40
C PHE A 555 15.51 7.52 -12.20
N GLY A 556 14.53 6.73 -12.63
CA GLY A 556 14.75 5.53 -13.45
C GLY A 556 15.51 4.40 -12.75
N LEU A 557 15.38 4.30 -11.43
CA LEU A 557 16.09 3.33 -10.57
C LEU A 557 15.31 2.02 -10.41
N CYS A 558 16.00 0.95 -10.03
CA CYS A 558 15.38 -0.28 -9.57
C CYS A 558 14.52 -0.04 -8.34
N GLU A 559 13.37 -0.70 -8.27
CA GLU A 559 12.34 -0.48 -7.25
C GLU A 559 12.69 -1.21 -5.94
N GLY A 560 13.11 -0.47 -4.91
CA GLY A 560 13.44 -1.02 -3.61
C GLY A 560 14.46 -2.16 -3.70
N TRP A 561 14.03 -3.37 -3.31
CA TRP A 561 14.85 -4.59 -3.32
C TRP A 561 14.68 -5.44 -4.60
N HIS A 562 13.73 -5.05 -5.47
CA HIS A 562 13.41 -5.82 -6.66
C HIS A 562 14.52 -5.78 -7.70
N LEU A 563 14.66 -6.91 -8.38
CA LEU A 563 15.42 -6.99 -9.63
C LEU A 563 14.70 -6.20 -10.73
N PRO A 564 15.44 -5.66 -11.72
CA PRO A 564 14.80 -5.02 -12.87
C PRO A 564 13.91 -6.05 -13.59
N SER A 565 12.72 -5.62 -14.01
CA SER A 565 11.80 -6.48 -14.75
C SER A 565 12.29 -6.72 -16.17
N MET A 566 12.79 -5.66 -16.83
CA MET A 566 13.21 -5.65 -18.24
C MET A 566 14.31 -4.62 -18.46
N MET A 567 15.08 -4.81 -19.56
CA MET A 567 16.14 -3.89 -19.98
C MET A 567 15.61 -2.59 -20.58
N GLN A 568 14.53 -2.68 -21.34
CA GLN A 568 13.76 -1.58 -21.90
C GLN A 568 12.32 -2.04 -22.12
N TYR A 569 11.36 -1.12 -22.01
CA TYR A 569 9.95 -1.42 -22.14
C TYR A 569 9.13 -0.17 -22.45
N LEU A 570 7.91 -0.36 -22.94
CA LEU A 570 6.89 0.66 -22.96
C LEU A 570 6.08 0.58 -21.65
N ARG A 571 6.09 1.65 -20.90
CA ARG A 571 5.19 1.81 -19.76
C ARG A 571 3.88 2.39 -20.26
N TRP A 572 2.83 1.57 -20.23
CA TRP A 572 1.49 2.02 -20.58
C TRP A 572 0.80 2.65 -19.39
N VAL A 573 0.25 3.83 -19.63
CA VAL A 573 -0.45 4.61 -18.62
C VAL A 573 -1.87 4.85 -19.11
N GLN A 574 -2.86 4.54 -18.28
CA GLN A 574 -4.26 4.70 -18.60
C GLN A 574 -4.72 6.15 -18.45
N PHE A 575 -5.58 6.58 -19.35
CA PHE A 575 -6.26 7.88 -19.39
C PHE A 575 -7.73 7.65 -19.70
N ARG A 576 -8.61 8.56 -19.26
CA ARG A 576 -9.96 8.62 -19.79
C ARG A 576 -9.91 9.08 -21.25
N ASP A 577 -10.84 8.63 -22.05
CA ASP A 577 -10.91 8.96 -23.48
C ASP A 577 -11.13 10.46 -23.75
N ASP A 578 -11.73 11.20 -22.80
CA ASP A 578 -11.96 12.64 -22.83
C ASP A 578 -10.77 13.48 -22.24
N ASP A 579 -9.65 12.85 -21.86
CA ASP A 579 -8.52 13.55 -21.26
C ASP A 579 -7.77 14.39 -22.32
N PRO A 580 -7.65 15.71 -22.13
CA PRO A 580 -6.96 16.60 -23.07
C PRO A 580 -5.49 16.26 -23.30
N LEU A 581 -4.85 15.55 -22.35
CA LEU A 581 -3.48 15.05 -22.47
C LEU A 581 -3.28 14.08 -23.60
N ILE A 582 -4.29 13.29 -23.93
CA ILE A 582 -4.19 12.28 -25.00
C ILE A 582 -3.86 12.96 -26.32
N ALA A 583 -4.54 14.06 -26.64
CA ALA A 583 -4.30 14.82 -27.87
C ALA A 583 -2.85 15.34 -27.91
N LYS A 584 -2.33 15.85 -26.79
CA LYS A 584 -0.95 16.33 -26.66
C LYS A 584 0.07 15.19 -26.85
N TYR A 585 -0.09 14.06 -26.15
CA TYR A 585 0.81 12.93 -26.30
C TYR A 585 0.80 12.35 -27.71
N ARG A 586 -0.38 12.26 -28.33
CA ARG A 586 -0.52 11.83 -29.74
C ARG A 586 0.22 12.78 -30.69
N ALA A 587 0.04 14.10 -30.51
CA ALA A 587 0.74 15.12 -31.30
C ALA A 587 2.26 15.10 -31.09
N SER A 588 2.72 14.75 -29.90
CA SER A 588 4.13 14.61 -29.54
C SER A 588 4.76 13.28 -30.01
N GLY A 589 4.00 12.36 -30.61
CA GLY A 589 4.50 11.11 -31.17
C GLY A 589 4.56 9.94 -30.19
N TYR A 590 3.91 10.05 -29.01
CA TYR A 590 3.78 8.91 -28.10
C TYR A 590 2.83 7.86 -28.67
N PRO A 591 3.10 6.55 -28.50
CA PRO A 591 2.14 5.51 -28.82
C PRO A 591 0.85 5.68 -27.98
N VAL A 592 -0.30 5.67 -28.65
CA VAL A 592 -1.62 5.81 -28.02
C VAL A 592 -2.51 4.68 -28.51
N ARG A 593 -3.10 3.91 -27.59
CA ARG A 593 -4.05 2.83 -27.90
C ARG A 593 -5.38 3.06 -27.15
N GLU A 594 -6.47 2.78 -27.82
CA GLU A 594 -7.80 2.71 -27.19
C GLU A 594 -8.06 1.28 -26.78
N LEU A 595 -8.48 1.08 -25.52
CA LEU A 595 -8.78 -0.25 -25.00
C LEU A 595 -10.20 -0.67 -25.40
N GLN A 596 -10.33 -1.80 -26.09
CA GLN A 596 -11.64 -2.31 -26.52
C GLN A 596 -12.41 -2.96 -25.37
N GLN A 597 -11.68 -3.63 -24.45
CA GLN A 597 -12.27 -4.28 -23.28
C GLN A 597 -12.63 -3.29 -22.16
N TYR A 598 -12.10 -2.07 -22.20
CA TYR A 598 -12.36 -1.02 -21.21
C TYR A 598 -12.87 0.24 -21.89
N SER A 599 -14.17 0.23 -22.20
CA SER A 599 -14.84 1.37 -22.85
C SER A 599 -14.55 2.69 -22.12
N GLY A 600 -14.16 3.73 -22.86
CA GLY A 600 -13.82 5.04 -22.29
C GLY A 600 -12.39 5.14 -21.74
N THR A 601 -11.54 4.14 -22.01
CA THR A 601 -10.13 4.15 -21.56
C THR A 601 -9.15 4.15 -22.73
N VAL A 602 -8.18 5.05 -22.65
CA VAL A 602 -7.07 5.18 -23.60
C VAL A 602 -5.77 4.97 -22.84
N ILE A 603 -4.79 4.28 -23.44
CA ILE A 603 -3.47 4.10 -22.87
C ILE A 603 -2.41 4.82 -23.72
N VAL A 604 -1.46 5.43 -23.03
CA VAL A 604 -0.30 6.09 -23.63
C VAL A 604 0.97 5.36 -23.24
N GLY A 605 1.79 4.98 -24.23
CA GLY A 605 3.05 4.24 -24.03
C GLY A 605 4.24 5.17 -23.86
N PHE A 606 4.90 5.08 -22.70
CA PHE A 606 6.13 5.84 -22.40
C PHE A 606 7.33 4.92 -22.58
N PRO A 607 8.22 5.17 -23.58
CA PRO A 607 9.42 4.40 -23.72
C PRO A 607 10.31 4.60 -22.49
N THR A 608 10.68 3.50 -21.84
CA THR A 608 11.41 3.52 -20.58
C THR A 608 12.63 2.63 -20.68
N GLN A 609 13.78 3.18 -20.32
CA GLN A 609 15.04 2.47 -20.16
C GLN A 609 15.53 2.69 -18.74
N PRO A 610 15.50 1.68 -17.85
CA PRO A 610 15.99 1.81 -16.49
C PRO A 610 17.48 2.21 -16.47
N THR A 611 17.87 3.02 -15.50
CA THR A 611 19.27 3.48 -15.33
C THR A 611 20.25 2.30 -15.30
N ILE A 612 19.89 1.20 -14.61
CA ILE A 612 20.73 0.02 -14.48
C ILE A 612 21.12 -0.59 -15.85
N SER A 613 20.24 -0.54 -16.83
CA SER A 613 20.52 -1.07 -18.18
C SER A 613 21.52 -0.23 -18.96
N THR A 614 21.85 0.98 -18.49
CA THR A 614 22.80 1.90 -19.11
C THR A 614 24.20 1.88 -18.46
N LEU A 615 24.37 1.13 -17.36
CA LEU A 615 25.61 1.14 -16.57
C LEU A 615 26.72 0.23 -17.11
N GLY A 616 26.50 -0.42 -18.25
CA GLY A 616 27.54 -1.26 -18.89
C GLY A 616 27.81 -2.56 -18.15
N MET A 617 26.82 -3.11 -17.41
CA MET A 617 26.98 -4.33 -16.60
C MET A 617 27.15 -5.61 -17.43
N GLY A 618 26.74 -5.61 -18.71
CA GLY A 618 26.80 -6.81 -19.55
C GLY A 618 26.07 -8.00 -18.91
N ASP A 619 26.72 -9.16 -18.89
CA ASP A 619 26.18 -10.42 -18.32
C ASP A 619 26.00 -10.38 -16.78
N ALA A 620 26.51 -9.36 -16.09
CA ALA A 620 26.31 -9.20 -14.65
C ALA A 620 24.90 -8.65 -14.31
N LEU A 621 24.19 -8.10 -15.28
CA LEU A 621 22.82 -7.63 -15.13
C LEU A 621 21.86 -8.83 -15.26
N VAL A 622 21.10 -9.07 -14.22
CA VAL A 622 20.11 -10.16 -14.12
C VAL A 622 18.73 -9.54 -13.92
N THR A 623 17.76 -9.96 -14.72
CA THR A 623 16.36 -9.57 -14.56
C THR A 623 15.60 -10.53 -13.65
N ALA A 624 14.43 -10.11 -13.18
CA ALA A 624 13.58 -10.93 -12.31
C ALA A 624 13.15 -12.26 -12.96
N GLY A 625 13.03 -12.31 -14.30
CA GLY A 625 12.69 -13.53 -15.04
C GLY A 625 13.87 -14.49 -15.22
N GLU A 626 15.11 -14.00 -15.10
CA GLU A 626 16.34 -14.79 -15.22
C GLU A 626 16.84 -15.35 -13.89
N ALA A 627 16.45 -14.70 -12.77
CA ALA A 627 16.82 -15.15 -11.44
C ALA A 627 15.95 -16.33 -11.01
N THR A 628 16.57 -17.39 -10.51
CA THR A 628 15.83 -18.52 -9.95
C THR A 628 15.10 -18.13 -8.65
N PRO A 629 14.02 -18.80 -8.25
CA PRO A 629 13.38 -18.57 -6.98
C PRO A 629 14.32 -18.70 -5.78
N GLU A 630 15.25 -19.66 -5.81
CA GLU A 630 16.24 -19.88 -4.77
C GLU A 630 17.21 -18.70 -4.66
N GLU A 631 17.70 -18.17 -5.78
CA GLU A 631 18.56 -16.97 -5.82
C GLU A 631 17.81 -15.75 -5.21
N GLN A 632 16.53 -15.61 -5.52
CA GLN A 632 15.71 -14.51 -4.98
C GLN A 632 15.43 -14.67 -3.48
N TYR A 633 15.21 -15.89 -2.97
CA TYR A 633 15.11 -16.14 -1.52
C TYR A 633 16.42 -15.86 -0.81
N GLN A 634 17.57 -16.26 -1.38
CA GLN A 634 18.88 -15.96 -0.82
C GLN A 634 19.11 -14.45 -0.73
N TRP A 635 18.77 -13.71 -1.77
CA TRP A 635 18.84 -12.25 -1.80
C TRP A 635 17.97 -11.60 -0.70
N LEU A 636 16.77 -12.12 -0.51
CA LEU A 636 15.86 -11.64 0.52
C LEU A 636 16.38 -11.96 1.94
N MET A 637 16.89 -13.17 2.19
CA MET A 637 17.45 -13.56 3.47
C MET A 637 18.68 -12.71 3.86
N LEU A 638 19.56 -12.41 2.91
CA LEU A 638 20.72 -11.54 3.15
C LEU A 638 20.27 -10.10 3.45
N GLY A 639 19.28 -9.57 2.73
CA GLY A 639 18.70 -8.28 3.03
C GLY A 639 18.06 -8.20 4.42
N GLU A 640 17.33 -9.23 4.83
CA GLU A 640 16.77 -9.32 6.18
C GLU A 640 17.89 -9.38 7.25
N LYS A 641 18.95 -10.13 7.00
CA LYS A 641 20.09 -10.25 7.92
C LYS A 641 20.80 -8.91 8.13
N TYR A 642 21.26 -8.29 7.04
CA TYR A 642 22.17 -7.14 7.12
C TYR A 642 21.48 -5.79 7.22
N TRP A 643 20.31 -5.63 6.55
CA TRP A 643 19.62 -4.34 6.53
C TRP A 643 18.46 -4.26 7.50
N ILE A 644 17.64 -5.31 7.61
CA ILE A 644 16.46 -5.26 8.48
C ILE A 644 16.81 -5.56 9.93
N HIS A 645 17.45 -6.70 10.19
CA HIS A 645 17.86 -7.08 11.55
C HIS A 645 19.10 -6.29 12.00
N GLY A 646 20.11 -6.28 11.16
CA GLY A 646 21.42 -5.71 11.44
C GLY A 646 22.39 -6.71 12.02
N VAL A 647 23.67 -6.44 11.79
CA VAL A 647 24.78 -7.20 12.34
C VAL A 647 25.81 -6.26 12.96
N ASP A 648 26.61 -6.79 13.88
CA ASP A 648 27.74 -6.09 14.50
C ASP A 648 28.93 -5.97 13.53
N GLU A 649 30.06 -5.47 14.01
CA GLU A 649 31.29 -5.30 13.23
C GLU A 649 31.92 -6.64 12.81
N ASN A 650 31.57 -7.74 13.50
CA ASN A 650 32.03 -9.09 13.18
C ASN A 650 31.12 -9.84 12.21
N GLY A 651 29.95 -9.27 11.89
CA GLY A 651 28.94 -9.89 11.05
C GLY A 651 27.93 -10.77 11.81
N GLU A 652 27.97 -10.72 13.16
CA GLU A 652 27.02 -11.45 14.00
C GLU A 652 25.74 -10.64 14.21
N PRO A 653 24.54 -11.28 14.17
CA PRO A 653 23.27 -10.60 14.40
C PRO A 653 23.25 -9.87 15.74
N VAL A 654 22.79 -8.62 15.74
CA VAL A 654 22.57 -7.84 16.96
C VAL A 654 21.45 -8.44 17.80
N GLU A 655 21.48 -8.25 19.13
CA GLU A 655 20.48 -8.86 20.02
C GLU A 655 19.07 -8.30 19.81
N GLU A 656 18.97 -6.99 19.64
CA GLU A 656 17.68 -6.28 19.48
C GLU A 656 17.38 -6.03 18.01
N ASN A 657 16.15 -6.35 17.61
CA ASN A 657 15.68 -6.19 16.24
C ASN A 657 14.74 -4.98 16.15
N TYR A 658 15.18 -3.92 15.46
CA TYR A 658 14.39 -2.71 15.17
C TYR A 658 13.94 -2.63 13.70
N GLY A 659 13.93 -3.75 13.00
CA GLY A 659 13.56 -3.81 11.59
C GLY A 659 12.07 -4.05 11.38
N ASN A 660 11.50 -3.41 10.37
CA ASN A 660 10.24 -3.82 9.78
C ASN A 660 10.47 -5.03 8.87
N GLN A 661 10.32 -4.88 7.56
CA GLN A 661 10.61 -5.96 6.62
C GLN A 661 10.88 -5.42 5.21
N ILE A 662 11.25 -6.32 4.30
CA ILE A 662 11.45 -6.03 2.91
C ILE A 662 10.16 -6.38 2.17
N SER A 663 9.55 -5.41 1.48
CA SER A 663 8.51 -5.71 0.49
C SER A 663 9.16 -6.30 -0.74
N TYR A 664 8.83 -7.54 -1.03
CA TYR A 664 9.39 -8.25 -2.18
C TYR A 664 8.33 -9.14 -2.86
N THR A 665 8.32 -9.12 -4.18
CA THR A 665 7.55 -10.04 -5.00
C THR A 665 8.51 -10.95 -5.75
N LEU A 666 8.67 -12.16 -5.25
CA LEU A 666 9.46 -13.20 -5.88
C LEU A 666 8.75 -13.66 -7.17
N LYS A 667 9.48 -13.77 -8.26
CA LYS A 667 8.98 -14.24 -9.54
C LYS A 667 9.44 -15.66 -9.83
N TYR A 668 8.55 -16.46 -10.41
CA TYR A 668 8.88 -17.80 -10.93
C TYR A 668 8.27 -17.98 -12.32
N VAL A 669 8.92 -18.80 -13.15
CA VAL A 669 8.46 -19.11 -14.51
C VAL A 669 7.64 -20.40 -14.45
N PRO A 670 6.33 -20.38 -14.71
CA PRO A 670 5.45 -21.55 -14.56
C PRO A 670 5.82 -22.75 -15.43
N GLU A 671 6.43 -22.51 -16.59
CA GLU A 671 6.92 -23.54 -17.51
C GLU A 671 8.12 -24.31 -16.93
N ILE A 672 8.80 -23.73 -15.93
CA ILE A 672 9.99 -24.31 -15.28
C ILE A 672 9.62 -24.87 -13.90
N VAL A 673 8.74 -24.16 -13.16
CA VAL A 673 8.38 -24.46 -11.77
C VAL A 673 6.97 -25.02 -11.73
N ASP A 674 6.82 -26.35 -11.64
CA ASP A 674 5.53 -26.99 -11.47
C ASP A 674 4.95 -26.76 -10.04
N TYR A 675 3.70 -27.16 -9.83
CA TYR A 675 3.03 -26.98 -8.53
C TYR A 675 3.76 -27.68 -7.38
N LYS A 676 4.34 -28.86 -7.60
CA LYS A 676 5.06 -29.57 -6.56
C LYS A 676 6.34 -28.82 -6.18
N GLN A 677 7.09 -28.36 -7.16
CA GLN A 677 8.29 -27.54 -6.96
C GLN A 677 7.95 -26.24 -6.26
N PHE A 678 6.87 -25.56 -6.68
CA PHE A 678 6.35 -24.33 -6.03
C PHE A 678 6.04 -24.57 -4.55
N ARG A 679 5.28 -25.60 -4.22
CA ARG A 679 4.95 -25.96 -2.84
C ARG A 679 6.19 -26.30 -2.02
N ASP A 680 7.07 -27.14 -2.56
CA ASP A 680 8.28 -27.60 -1.86
C ASP A 680 9.26 -26.44 -1.62
N MET A 681 9.33 -25.47 -2.53
CA MET A 681 10.08 -24.22 -2.39
C MET A 681 9.51 -23.37 -1.25
N LEU A 682 8.19 -23.16 -1.19
CA LEU A 682 7.56 -22.42 -0.09
C LEU A 682 7.83 -23.08 1.26
N VAL A 683 7.68 -24.41 1.36
CA VAL A 683 7.97 -25.16 2.59
C VAL A 683 9.42 -24.98 3.03
N LYS A 684 10.35 -24.95 2.09
CA LYS A 684 11.79 -24.85 2.37
C LYS A 684 12.22 -23.45 2.80
N TYR A 685 11.73 -22.41 2.13
CA TYR A 685 12.30 -21.06 2.26
C TYR A 685 11.38 -20.06 2.97
N GLN A 686 10.04 -20.18 2.83
CA GLN A 686 9.13 -19.17 3.36
C GLN A 686 9.19 -19.04 4.89
N SER A 687 9.51 -20.15 5.59
CA SER A 687 9.71 -20.13 7.05
C SER A 687 10.97 -19.35 7.49
N LEU A 688 11.91 -19.11 6.60
CA LEU A 688 13.19 -18.47 6.90
C LEU A 688 13.12 -16.95 6.84
N ILE A 689 12.13 -16.39 6.15
CA ILE A 689 11.93 -14.95 5.94
C ILE A 689 10.70 -14.45 6.70
N ARG A 690 10.51 -13.13 6.77
CA ARG A 690 9.32 -12.52 7.38
C ARG A 690 8.09 -12.66 6.50
N CYS A 691 8.17 -12.20 5.28
CA CYS A 691 7.17 -12.48 4.23
C CYS A 691 7.73 -12.16 2.84
N CYS A 692 7.13 -12.75 1.81
CA CYS A 692 7.16 -12.24 0.45
C CYS A 692 5.91 -12.72 -0.30
N ALA A 693 5.51 -11.99 -1.34
CA ALA A 693 4.58 -12.52 -2.33
C ALA A 693 5.36 -13.38 -3.33
N VAL A 694 4.73 -14.44 -3.83
CA VAL A 694 5.34 -15.33 -4.84
C VAL A 694 4.41 -15.41 -6.03
N MET A 695 4.79 -14.78 -7.14
CA MET A 695 3.93 -14.63 -8.31
C MET A 695 4.56 -15.22 -9.56
N PRO A 696 3.76 -15.79 -10.47
CA PRO A 696 4.27 -16.25 -11.75
C PRO A 696 4.77 -15.08 -12.61
N GLN A 697 5.80 -15.33 -13.38
CA GLN A 697 6.23 -14.53 -14.51
C GLN A 697 5.53 -15.09 -15.74
N GLU A 698 4.39 -14.55 -16.12
CA GLU A 698 3.62 -15.06 -17.27
C GLU A 698 3.99 -14.33 -18.55
N ASP A 699 3.83 -15.02 -19.70
CA ASP A 699 3.77 -14.38 -20.99
C ASP A 699 2.40 -13.68 -21.11
N VAL A 700 2.43 -12.36 -20.92
CA VAL A 700 1.23 -11.52 -20.97
C VAL A 700 1.01 -10.91 -22.36
N SER A 701 1.70 -11.42 -23.40
CA SER A 701 1.63 -10.89 -24.78
C SER A 701 0.22 -10.98 -25.39
N ALA A 702 -0.62 -11.87 -24.87
CA ALA A 702 -2.01 -12.06 -25.31
C ALA A 702 -3.00 -11.04 -24.69
N TYR A 703 -2.60 -10.25 -23.67
CA TYR A 703 -3.47 -9.27 -23.05
C TYR A 703 -3.51 -7.96 -23.85
N GLU A 704 -4.68 -7.38 -23.99
CA GLU A 704 -4.86 -6.07 -24.65
C GLU A 704 -4.08 -4.96 -23.93
N TYR A 705 -3.94 -5.05 -22.61
CA TYR A 705 -3.26 -4.09 -21.77
C TYR A 705 -2.22 -4.74 -20.87
N GLN A 706 -0.99 -4.33 -21.04
CA GLN A 706 0.13 -4.66 -20.17
C GLN A 706 0.66 -3.35 -19.57
N PRO A 707 0.77 -3.21 -18.24
CA PRO A 707 1.37 -2.02 -17.64
C PRO A 707 2.81 -1.78 -18.13
N GLU A 708 3.56 -2.84 -18.38
CA GLU A 708 4.94 -2.82 -18.92
C GLU A 708 5.02 -3.82 -20.07
N GLU A 709 5.16 -3.31 -21.28
CA GLU A 709 5.27 -4.11 -22.51
C GLU A 709 6.75 -4.21 -22.91
N ALA A 710 7.27 -5.42 -22.98
CA ALA A 710 8.64 -5.67 -23.45
C ALA A 710 8.82 -5.19 -24.89
N VAL A 711 9.88 -4.45 -25.14
CA VAL A 711 10.28 -4.01 -26.49
C VAL A 711 11.75 -4.30 -26.72
N THR A 712 12.12 -4.56 -27.97
CA THR A 712 13.51 -4.69 -28.35
C THR A 712 14.21 -3.32 -28.28
N LYS A 713 15.52 -3.32 -28.17
CA LYS A 713 16.33 -2.09 -28.20
C LYS A 713 16.05 -1.23 -29.42
N ALA A 714 15.91 -1.85 -30.58
CA ALA A 714 15.63 -1.16 -31.85
C ALA A 714 14.24 -0.48 -31.81
N GLN A 715 13.21 -1.18 -31.34
CA GLN A 715 11.86 -0.62 -31.17
C GLN A 715 11.84 0.52 -30.15
N TYR A 716 12.55 0.35 -29.02
CA TYR A 716 12.70 1.41 -28.03
C TYR A 716 13.33 2.68 -28.64
N GLU A 717 14.46 2.54 -29.37
CA GLU A 717 15.15 3.65 -30.01
C GLU A 717 14.29 4.32 -31.10
N GLU A 718 13.54 3.54 -31.88
CA GLU A 718 12.63 4.06 -32.91
C GLU A 718 11.52 4.92 -32.25
N ILE A 719 10.85 4.40 -31.21
CA ILE A 719 9.79 5.10 -30.50
C ILE A 719 10.34 6.34 -29.78
N ALA A 720 11.46 6.20 -29.05
CA ALA A 720 12.07 7.32 -28.33
C ALA A 720 12.50 8.45 -29.27
N ASN A 721 13.03 8.12 -30.43
CA ASN A 721 13.43 9.11 -31.45
C ASN A 721 12.23 9.75 -32.18
N SER A 722 11.08 9.09 -32.20
CA SER A 722 9.84 9.63 -32.80
C SER A 722 9.17 10.68 -31.93
N ILE A 723 9.45 10.68 -30.63
CA ILE A 723 8.84 11.61 -29.69
C ILE A 723 9.48 12.98 -29.81
N ARG A 724 8.67 13.97 -30.21
CA ARG A 724 9.05 15.38 -30.25
C ARG A 724 8.68 16.03 -28.95
N VAL A 725 9.65 16.46 -28.16
CA VAL A 725 9.42 17.26 -26.95
C VAL A 725 8.96 18.65 -27.38
N THR A 726 7.67 18.87 -27.47
CA THR A 726 7.12 20.22 -27.47
C THR A 726 7.04 20.68 -26.04
N LEU A 727 8.01 21.50 -25.65
CA LEU A 727 7.89 22.35 -24.46
C LEU A 727 6.79 23.35 -24.78
N GLU A 728 5.59 23.15 -24.26
CA GLU A 728 4.63 24.17 -23.87
C GLU A 728 3.25 23.57 -23.57
N GLU A 729 2.75 23.97 -22.41
CA GLU A 729 1.37 24.12 -21.93
C GLU A 729 0.48 22.91 -21.61
N ASP A 730 0.13 22.97 -20.37
CA ASP A 730 -1.14 22.76 -19.63
C ASP A 730 -1.86 21.43 -19.67
N ILE A 731 -2.00 20.86 -18.43
CA ILE A 731 -2.91 19.72 -18.30
C ILE A 731 -3.36 19.34 -16.89
N GLY A 732 -4.66 19.10 -16.76
CA GLY A 732 -5.29 18.31 -15.70
C GLY A 732 -5.91 17.04 -16.29
N GLY A 733 -5.69 15.90 -15.66
CA GLY A 733 -6.34 14.63 -16.05
C GLY A 733 -6.12 13.52 -15.02
N GLU A 734 -7.17 12.77 -14.73
CA GLU A 734 -7.24 11.69 -13.74
C GLU A 734 -6.55 10.40 -14.21
N HIS A 735 -5.93 9.68 -13.29
CA HIS A 735 -5.34 8.38 -13.60
C HIS A 735 -5.57 7.30 -12.55
N VAL A 736 -5.97 6.14 -13.03
CA VAL A 736 -5.91 4.86 -12.35
C VAL A 736 -4.64 4.14 -12.81
N GLY A 737 -3.67 3.94 -11.95
CA GLY A 737 -2.44 3.21 -12.29
C GLY A 737 -1.97 2.32 -11.14
N CYS A 738 -1.50 1.13 -11.46
CA CYS A 738 -1.07 0.10 -10.52
C CYS A 738 0.31 0.40 -9.93
N ASP A 739 0.40 0.85 -8.67
CA ASP A 739 1.68 0.94 -7.94
C ASP A 739 1.59 0.45 -6.48
N ALA A 740 0.60 -0.32 -6.14
CA ALA A 740 0.53 -1.01 -4.85
C ALA A 740 -0.26 -2.30 -5.03
N GLY A 741 0.36 -3.34 -5.58
CA GLY A 741 -0.04 -4.74 -5.45
C GLY A 741 -1.48 -5.14 -5.82
N GLY A 742 -2.28 -4.25 -6.37
CA GLY A 742 -3.65 -4.49 -6.77
C GLY A 742 -3.85 -4.04 -8.21
N CYS A 743 -3.21 -4.72 -9.15
CA CYS A 743 -3.63 -4.66 -10.54
C CYS A 743 -4.91 -5.49 -10.66
N PRO A 744 -6.00 -5.00 -11.29
CA PRO A 744 -7.01 -5.91 -11.80
C PRO A 744 -6.34 -6.69 -12.95
N ILE A 745 -5.67 -7.78 -12.60
CA ILE A 745 -5.22 -8.75 -13.58
C ILE A 745 -6.47 -9.54 -13.92
N ASP A 746 -6.87 -9.54 -15.18
CA ASP A 746 -7.88 -10.45 -15.68
C ASP A 746 -7.32 -11.88 -15.66
N PHE A 747 -7.89 -12.70 -14.79
CA PHE A 747 -7.37 -13.99 -14.38
C PHE A 747 -7.68 -15.17 -15.31
N GLU A 748 -8.18 -14.98 -16.52
CA GLU A 748 -8.91 -16.05 -17.20
C GLU A 748 -8.22 -16.82 -18.34
N VAL A 749 -7.07 -16.42 -18.86
CA VAL A 749 -6.52 -17.12 -20.04
C VAL A 749 -5.53 -18.24 -19.69
N GLY A 750 -4.89 -18.20 -18.52
CA GLY A 750 -3.90 -19.21 -18.11
C GLY A 750 -4.40 -20.34 -17.18
N ASN A 751 -5.63 -20.24 -16.67
CA ASN A 751 -6.03 -21.02 -15.49
C ASN A 751 -6.47 -22.47 -15.72
N LYS A 752 -6.96 -22.84 -16.91
CA LYS A 752 -7.54 -24.20 -17.11
C LYS A 752 -6.52 -25.31 -16.95
N GLU A 753 -5.31 -25.12 -17.45
CA GLU A 753 -4.24 -26.15 -17.35
C GLU A 753 -3.63 -26.21 -15.95
N ARG A 754 -3.57 -25.09 -15.23
CA ARG A 754 -3.05 -25.02 -13.84
C ARG A 754 -4.02 -25.62 -12.82
N ILE A 755 -5.32 -25.37 -12.97
CA ILE A 755 -6.34 -25.96 -12.09
C ILE A 755 -6.34 -27.49 -12.22
N ALA A 756 -6.17 -28.03 -13.43
CA ALA A 756 -6.04 -29.45 -13.66
C ALA A 756 -4.77 -30.06 -13.05
N ALA A 757 -3.68 -29.30 -12.94
CA ALA A 757 -2.42 -29.78 -12.34
C ALA A 757 -2.45 -29.79 -10.80
N VAL A 758 -3.44 -29.17 -10.17
CA VAL A 758 -3.54 -28.96 -8.71
C VAL A 758 -4.61 -29.86 -8.07
N ALA A 759 -5.54 -30.39 -8.88
CA ALA A 759 -6.58 -31.35 -8.44
C ALA A 759 -5.99 -32.73 -8.24
#